data_4ea3b8a655568070ee232e5860877891
#
_entry.id   4ea3b8a655568070ee232e5860877891
#
_cell.length_a   1.000
_cell.length_b   1.000
_cell.length_c   1.000
_cell.angle_alpha   90.00
_cell.angle_beta   90.00
_cell.angle_gamma   90.00
#
_symmetry.space_group_name_H-M   'P 1'
#
loop_
_entity.id
_entity.type
_entity.pdbx_description
1 polymer ?
#
loop_
_entity_poly.entity_id
_entity_poly.type
_entity_poly.pdbx_seq_one_letter_code
_entity_poly.pdbx_strand_id
1 'polypeptide(L)'
;MEIQEIIKNMTLEEKSHLVNGATFFGSYGIDRLGVPRMQLLDGATGMNLEQVFGDMTEYEDWSNAEERKQIDADTSKPVNMIGSTRLVHVIEHYFEPEKLSEDEKVLYGWVKKHMDVRLQGKDYAPGCYPPGILLGCTWNPEVIRKVGEALGLECCVYGVHFLLGPNVNILRDPRNGRLFEGYSEDPCVVSKLAPEIVKGIQSYGVSATVKHYAANSQETNRVGIDETISKRALEEIYFPGFRACVKEGGTKSIMNAYNRINGVRCTESAWLLEEKLRKDFGFDGMVMSDWGAVLDPAKALAGGTDLAMPGPGEPQAIYDAVKAATLSEEKVDQACERVLTAIKWITENYKKEEVDKLPVDEIIKQTDEAAYEAACEGIVLLKNDAACPLAKHTKIALLGSGHAQMLECGSGSAGIDTSRHGDVAAEFARYFDVVDEAQAEYVVMIGIVPGMEGNDRKTLALADEDLAVLKRLAQAGKNVILVLNTCGPIDMREIDTDNVKAVFATFLPGMAGAKALSDMIAGEVNPSGKLTITFPERIEDMPTYMNFPGDGYHVSYGEGIYVGYRYYDKKKLRPRYPFGYGMSYTTFDCKLVDAAVDGDTIKVHTTVENTGKVAGSEVIQIYIHDPYSTLAKPEKELKAFEKVKLAPGEKKDVTFAIAIRDLASYDMDLEQFAVEEGYYDILAATSSAAEDVFGETRIYLDVKSPYSYSVDTQLKVICEDDALLEAADSAWAAEGWDIGLIRNNYQYSPQKSLREILVYLDAHLRTEEKVAHFIAAFEENVRTIKKK
;
A
#
# COMPACT_ATOMS: atom_id res chain seq x y z
N MET A 1 18.19 -10.43 -27.73
CA MET A 1 17.42 -9.48 -28.57
C MET A 1 18.15 -8.13 -28.53
N GLU A 2 18.58 -7.61 -29.68
CA GLU A 2 19.26 -6.31 -29.78
C GLU A 2 18.19 -5.24 -30.03
N ILE A 3 17.77 -4.54 -28.98
CA ILE A 3 16.60 -3.64 -28.96
C ILE A 3 16.74 -2.52 -30.01
N GLN A 4 17.93 -1.88 -30.10
CA GLN A 4 18.15 -0.78 -31.04
C GLN A 4 18.06 -1.21 -32.51
N GLU A 5 18.45 -2.46 -32.81
CA GLU A 5 18.31 -3.01 -34.14
C GLU A 5 16.85 -3.30 -34.50
N ILE A 6 16.05 -3.76 -33.51
CA ILE A 6 14.62 -3.96 -33.68
C ILE A 6 13.95 -2.63 -33.99
N ILE A 7 14.15 -1.60 -33.14
CA ILE A 7 13.54 -0.27 -33.31
C ILE A 7 13.87 0.32 -34.69
N LYS A 8 15.12 0.21 -35.11
CA LYS A 8 15.56 0.68 -36.43
C LYS A 8 14.84 -0.02 -37.58
N ASN A 9 14.49 -1.28 -37.43
CA ASN A 9 13.83 -2.08 -38.46
C ASN A 9 12.29 -2.03 -38.38
N MET A 10 11.72 -1.44 -37.32
CA MET A 10 10.28 -1.22 -37.19
C MET A 10 9.80 -0.11 -38.11
N THR A 11 8.62 -0.29 -38.69
CA THR A 11 7.88 0.80 -39.33
C THR A 11 7.23 1.70 -38.27
N LEU A 12 6.88 2.94 -38.62
CA LEU A 12 6.15 3.82 -37.69
C LEU A 12 4.81 3.22 -37.27
N GLU A 13 4.13 2.46 -38.13
CA GLU A 13 2.89 1.78 -37.83
C GLU A 13 3.13 0.71 -36.74
N GLU A 14 4.17 -0.12 -36.88
CA GLU A 14 4.51 -1.13 -35.87
C GLU A 14 4.91 -0.50 -34.52
N LYS A 15 5.67 0.62 -34.55
CA LYS A 15 5.97 1.40 -33.36
C LYS A 15 4.71 1.90 -32.68
N SER A 16 3.77 2.46 -33.46
CA SER A 16 2.48 2.95 -32.95
C SER A 16 1.62 1.84 -32.34
N HIS A 17 1.66 0.63 -32.90
CA HIS A 17 1.01 -0.53 -32.31
C HIS A 17 1.69 -0.98 -31.02
N LEU A 18 3.02 -1.08 -30.98
CA LEU A 18 3.74 -1.60 -29.84
C LEU A 18 3.53 -0.79 -28.54
N VAL A 19 3.26 0.52 -28.65
CA VAL A 19 2.97 1.41 -27.51
C VAL A 19 1.48 1.43 -27.11
N ASN A 20 0.67 0.55 -27.66
CA ASN A 20 -0.74 0.34 -27.36
C ASN A 20 -1.03 -1.12 -27.03
N GLY A 21 -2.06 -1.39 -26.24
CA GLY A 21 -2.58 -2.73 -26.03
C GLY A 21 -3.13 -3.32 -27.32
N ALA A 22 -2.91 -4.60 -27.55
CA ALA A 22 -3.48 -5.35 -28.69
C ALA A 22 -4.88 -5.88 -28.38
N THR A 23 -5.04 -6.45 -27.19
CA THR A 23 -6.31 -6.93 -26.64
C THR A 23 -6.55 -6.28 -25.27
N PHE A 24 -7.62 -6.65 -24.59
CA PHE A 24 -7.93 -6.08 -23.28
C PHE A 24 -6.80 -6.33 -22.25
N PHE A 25 -6.12 -7.50 -22.31
CA PHE A 25 -5.00 -7.86 -21.45
C PHE A 25 -3.75 -8.33 -22.21
N GLY A 26 -3.56 -7.92 -23.46
CA GLY A 26 -2.42 -8.34 -24.26
C GLY A 26 -1.69 -7.22 -24.96
N SER A 27 -0.36 -7.33 -25.06
CA SER A 27 0.47 -6.43 -25.86
C SER A 27 0.52 -6.84 -27.33
N TYR A 28 0.92 -5.95 -28.22
CA TYR A 28 1.28 -6.32 -29.59
C TYR A 28 2.58 -7.13 -29.63
N GLY A 29 2.60 -8.16 -30.50
CA GLY A 29 3.82 -8.83 -30.96
C GLY A 29 4.19 -8.36 -32.36
N ILE A 30 5.45 -8.56 -32.77
CA ILE A 30 5.93 -8.27 -34.13
C ILE A 30 6.74 -9.48 -34.60
N ASP A 31 6.06 -10.48 -35.15
CA ASP A 31 6.61 -11.78 -35.48
C ASP A 31 7.83 -11.70 -36.40
N ARG A 32 7.78 -10.84 -37.45
CA ARG A 32 8.90 -10.66 -38.39
C ARG A 32 10.19 -10.14 -37.73
N LEU A 33 10.09 -9.58 -36.52
CA LEU A 33 11.22 -9.06 -35.72
C LEU A 33 11.48 -9.92 -34.47
N GLY A 34 10.74 -11.00 -34.29
CA GLY A 34 10.88 -11.89 -33.15
C GLY A 34 10.45 -11.24 -31.81
N VAL A 35 9.57 -10.26 -31.86
CA VAL A 35 8.97 -9.65 -30.65
C VAL A 35 7.72 -10.41 -30.29
N PRO A 36 7.72 -11.17 -29.17
CA PRO A 36 6.54 -11.93 -28.76
C PRO A 36 5.45 -11.02 -28.16
N ARG A 37 4.21 -11.48 -28.28
CA ARG A 37 3.08 -10.95 -27.52
C ARG A 37 3.24 -11.29 -26.04
N MET A 38 2.84 -10.38 -25.15
CA MET A 38 2.82 -10.58 -23.71
C MET A 38 1.41 -10.59 -23.16
N GLN A 39 1.15 -11.49 -22.22
CA GLN A 39 -0.08 -11.57 -21.44
C GLN A 39 0.07 -10.74 -20.17
N LEU A 40 -0.86 -9.82 -19.94
CA LEU A 40 -1.03 -9.08 -18.69
C LEU A 40 -2.22 -9.68 -17.93
N LEU A 41 -2.25 -9.54 -16.60
CA LEU A 41 -3.37 -10.00 -15.79
C LEU A 41 -3.47 -9.18 -14.50
N ASP A 42 -4.68 -8.79 -14.11
CA ASP A 42 -4.93 -8.37 -12.74
C ASP A 42 -4.74 -9.54 -11.77
N GLY A 43 -4.30 -9.24 -10.55
CA GLY A 43 -4.05 -10.33 -9.64
C GLY A 43 -3.20 -9.98 -8.43
N ALA A 44 -3.44 -8.83 -7.81
CA ALA A 44 -2.79 -8.53 -6.54
C ALA A 44 -3.09 -9.57 -5.44
N THR A 45 -4.14 -10.36 -5.60
CA THR A 45 -4.63 -11.38 -4.64
C THR A 45 -4.75 -12.79 -5.21
N GLY A 46 -4.38 -13.00 -6.48
CA GLY A 46 -4.48 -14.29 -7.18
C GLY A 46 -4.67 -14.11 -8.68
N MET A 47 -4.96 -15.18 -9.40
CA MET A 47 -5.18 -15.16 -10.86
C MET A 47 -6.65 -14.95 -11.18
N ASN A 48 -7.01 -13.86 -11.84
CA ASN A 48 -8.37 -13.63 -12.31
C ASN A 48 -8.64 -14.46 -13.59
N LEU A 49 -9.39 -15.56 -13.45
CA LEU A 49 -9.65 -16.47 -14.55
C LEU A 49 -10.51 -15.86 -15.66
N GLU A 50 -11.46 -15.00 -15.32
CA GLU A 50 -12.28 -14.32 -16.33
C GLU A 50 -11.41 -13.57 -17.34
N GLN A 51 -10.35 -12.93 -16.84
CA GLN A 51 -9.44 -12.17 -17.69
C GLN A 51 -8.55 -13.11 -18.52
N VAL A 52 -8.13 -14.25 -17.96
CA VAL A 52 -7.39 -15.28 -18.70
C VAL A 52 -8.23 -15.78 -19.88
N PHE A 53 -9.50 -16.07 -19.64
CA PHE A 53 -10.43 -16.50 -20.68
C PHE A 53 -10.77 -15.39 -21.68
N GLY A 54 -10.99 -14.17 -21.21
CA GLY A 54 -11.26 -13.01 -22.05
C GLY A 54 -10.15 -12.81 -23.07
N ASP A 55 -8.91 -12.84 -22.64
CA ASP A 55 -7.76 -12.70 -23.55
C ASP A 55 -7.64 -13.85 -24.54
N MET A 56 -7.89 -15.09 -24.11
CA MET A 56 -7.94 -16.24 -25.03
C MET A 56 -8.99 -16.06 -26.10
N THR A 57 -10.19 -15.58 -25.75
CA THR A 57 -11.30 -15.41 -26.70
C THR A 57 -11.08 -14.27 -27.69
N GLU A 58 -10.33 -13.23 -27.31
CA GLU A 58 -10.02 -12.11 -28.20
C GLU A 58 -8.90 -12.43 -29.19
N TYR A 59 -8.00 -13.36 -28.85
CA TYR A 59 -6.81 -13.66 -29.63
C TYR A 59 -6.95 -14.82 -30.61
N GLU A 60 -7.85 -15.76 -30.37
CA GLU A 60 -8.05 -16.89 -31.28
C GLU A 60 -8.82 -16.48 -32.53
N ASP A 61 -8.44 -17.09 -33.68
CA ASP A 61 -9.13 -16.89 -34.95
C ASP A 61 -10.53 -17.52 -34.88
N TRP A 62 -11.52 -16.71 -34.55
CA TRP A 62 -12.94 -17.05 -34.53
C TRP A 62 -13.54 -17.17 -35.96
N SER A 63 -12.73 -17.48 -36.94
CA SER A 63 -13.19 -17.71 -38.31
C SER A 63 -14.14 -18.91 -38.43
N ASN A 64 -14.20 -19.79 -37.42
CA ASN A 64 -15.16 -20.86 -37.31
C ASN A 64 -16.52 -20.33 -36.80
N ALA A 65 -17.40 -19.95 -37.73
CA ALA A 65 -18.71 -19.38 -37.44
C ALA A 65 -19.64 -20.31 -36.61
N GLU A 66 -19.41 -21.61 -36.59
CA GLU A 66 -20.19 -22.56 -35.79
C GLU A 66 -19.75 -22.58 -34.32
N GLU A 67 -18.46 -22.49 -34.03
CA GLU A 67 -17.96 -22.38 -32.64
C GLU A 67 -18.37 -21.03 -32.02
N ARG A 68 -18.30 -19.95 -32.79
CA ARG A 68 -18.73 -18.62 -32.35
C ARG A 68 -20.21 -18.56 -31.98
N LYS A 69 -21.09 -19.23 -32.72
CA LYS A 69 -22.54 -19.34 -32.43
C LYS A 69 -22.82 -20.06 -31.11
N GLN A 70 -21.94 -20.93 -30.67
CA GLN A 70 -22.07 -21.63 -29.38
C GLN A 70 -21.76 -20.71 -28.19
N ILE A 71 -20.95 -19.67 -28.40
CA ILE A 71 -20.53 -18.75 -27.34
C ILE A 71 -21.54 -17.60 -27.17
N ASP A 72 -22.00 -17.02 -28.27
CA ASP A 72 -23.00 -15.95 -28.25
C ASP A 72 -23.93 -16.10 -29.49
N ALA A 73 -25.24 -16.04 -29.25
CA ALA A 73 -26.24 -15.99 -30.29
C ALA A 73 -26.18 -14.67 -31.10
N ASP A 74 -25.62 -13.61 -30.53
CA ASP A 74 -25.38 -12.33 -31.21
C ASP A 74 -23.97 -12.27 -31.80
N THR A 75 -23.82 -12.79 -33.00
CA THR A 75 -22.56 -12.83 -33.75
C THR A 75 -22.13 -11.46 -34.31
N SER A 76 -22.87 -10.38 -34.03
CA SER A 76 -22.56 -9.02 -34.52
C SER A 76 -21.59 -8.29 -33.65
N LYS A 77 -21.30 -8.75 -32.43
CA LYS A 77 -20.36 -8.15 -31.48
C LYS A 77 -19.10 -8.97 -31.37
N PRO A 78 -17.93 -8.33 -31.09
CA PRO A 78 -16.75 -9.08 -30.69
C PRO A 78 -17.09 -9.94 -29.48
N VAL A 79 -16.54 -11.17 -29.42
CA VAL A 79 -16.61 -11.97 -28.21
C VAL A 79 -15.70 -11.30 -27.19
N ASN A 80 -16.24 -10.40 -26.40
CA ASN A 80 -15.60 -9.90 -25.21
C ASN A 80 -16.46 -10.30 -24.00
N MET A 81 -15.83 -10.53 -22.88
CA MET A 81 -16.49 -10.94 -21.65
C MET A 81 -17.54 -9.95 -21.16
N ILE A 82 -17.34 -8.67 -21.41
CA ILE A 82 -18.25 -7.57 -21.02
C ILE A 82 -19.66 -7.72 -21.62
N GLY A 83 -19.84 -8.57 -22.63
CA GLY A 83 -21.11 -8.73 -23.35
C GLY A 83 -21.85 -10.07 -23.17
N SER A 84 -21.24 -11.10 -22.57
CA SER A 84 -21.84 -12.44 -22.45
C SER A 84 -21.98 -12.88 -21.00
N THR A 85 -23.15 -12.63 -20.41
CA THR A 85 -23.50 -13.11 -19.06
C THR A 85 -23.39 -14.64 -18.94
N ARG A 86 -23.59 -15.37 -20.03
CA ARG A 86 -23.50 -16.83 -20.06
C ARG A 86 -22.06 -17.32 -19.99
N LEU A 87 -21.13 -16.65 -20.69
CA LEU A 87 -19.70 -17.01 -20.63
C LEU A 87 -19.14 -16.70 -19.25
N VAL A 88 -19.45 -15.54 -18.67
CA VAL A 88 -19.08 -15.18 -17.31
C VAL A 88 -19.55 -16.23 -16.31
N HIS A 89 -20.81 -16.64 -16.38
CA HIS A 89 -21.35 -17.67 -15.47
C HIS A 89 -20.65 -19.03 -15.63
N VAL A 90 -20.27 -19.41 -16.85
CA VAL A 90 -19.48 -20.64 -17.09
C VAL A 90 -18.08 -20.55 -16.49
N ILE A 91 -17.45 -19.38 -16.55
CA ILE A 91 -16.12 -19.14 -15.99
C ILE A 91 -16.17 -19.11 -14.46
N GLU A 92 -17.15 -18.42 -13.88
CA GLU A 92 -17.37 -18.38 -12.42
C GLU A 92 -17.56 -19.79 -11.82
N HIS A 93 -18.11 -20.74 -12.61
CA HIS A 93 -18.33 -22.12 -12.19
C HIS A 93 -17.39 -23.11 -12.91
N TYR A 94 -16.23 -22.64 -13.39
CA TYR A 94 -15.31 -23.49 -14.15
C TYR A 94 -14.87 -24.73 -13.37
N PHE A 95 -14.63 -24.61 -12.07
CA PHE A 95 -14.24 -25.70 -11.18
C PHE A 95 -15.43 -26.41 -10.52
N GLU A 96 -16.66 -25.99 -10.80
CA GLU A 96 -17.91 -26.55 -10.26
C GLU A 96 -18.92 -26.84 -11.38
N PRO A 97 -18.52 -27.62 -12.40
CA PRO A 97 -19.34 -27.80 -13.61
C PRO A 97 -20.70 -28.47 -13.34
N GLU A 98 -20.90 -29.06 -12.16
CA GLU A 98 -22.19 -29.60 -11.74
C GLU A 98 -23.24 -28.51 -11.49
N LYS A 99 -22.83 -27.26 -11.23
CA LYS A 99 -23.73 -26.12 -11.07
C LYS A 99 -24.22 -25.54 -12.39
N LEU A 100 -23.60 -25.93 -13.52
CA LEU A 100 -23.94 -25.45 -14.83
C LEU A 100 -25.16 -26.19 -15.42
N SER A 101 -26.00 -25.47 -16.15
CA SER A 101 -27.08 -26.05 -16.96
C SER A 101 -26.53 -26.88 -18.13
N GLU A 102 -27.34 -27.74 -18.72
CA GLU A 102 -26.90 -28.58 -19.84
C GLU A 102 -26.45 -27.78 -21.07
N ASP A 103 -27.05 -26.61 -21.30
CA ASP A 103 -26.64 -25.71 -22.37
C ASP A 103 -25.31 -25.02 -22.08
N GLU A 104 -25.05 -24.71 -20.82
CA GLU A 104 -23.79 -24.12 -20.38
C GLU A 104 -22.63 -25.13 -20.35
N LYS A 105 -22.90 -26.40 -20.09
CA LYS A 105 -21.92 -27.48 -20.18
C LYS A 105 -21.32 -27.65 -21.57
N VAL A 106 -22.07 -27.31 -22.63
CA VAL A 106 -21.52 -27.30 -24.00
C VAL A 106 -20.44 -26.20 -24.12
N LEU A 107 -20.74 -24.99 -23.62
CA LEU A 107 -19.80 -23.89 -23.61
C LEU A 107 -18.60 -24.17 -22.68
N TYR A 108 -18.86 -24.78 -21.53
CA TYR A 108 -17.82 -25.26 -20.62
C TYR A 108 -16.85 -26.23 -21.31
N GLY A 109 -17.36 -27.19 -22.07
CA GLY A 109 -16.52 -28.15 -22.82
C GLY A 109 -15.56 -27.45 -23.81
N TRP A 110 -16.02 -26.39 -24.44
CA TRP A 110 -15.19 -25.55 -25.30
C TRP A 110 -14.13 -24.78 -24.49
N VAL A 111 -14.53 -24.09 -23.45
CA VAL A 111 -13.61 -23.34 -22.54
C VAL A 111 -12.54 -24.27 -21.97
N LYS A 112 -12.96 -25.46 -21.49
CA LYS A 112 -12.05 -26.46 -20.94
C LYS A 112 -11.01 -26.94 -21.96
N LYS A 113 -11.41 -27.19 -23.17
CA LYS A 113 -10.50 -27.62 -24.24
C LYS A 113 -9.34 -26.63 -24.46
N HIS A 114 -9.63 -25.33 -24.42
CA HIS A 114 -8.62 -24.29 -24.60
C HIS A 114 -7.76 -24.11 -23.34
N MET A 115 -8.37 -24.19 -22.16
CA MET A 115 -7.64 -24.17 -20.89
C MET A 115 -6.73 -25.38 -20.72
N ASP A 116 -7.16 -26.57 -21.11
CA ASP A 116 -6.33 -27.78 -21.05
C ASP A 116 -5.04 -27.64 -21.88
N VAL A 117 -5.09 -26.92 -23.01
CA VAL A 117 -3.89 -26.58 -23.79
C VAL A 117 -2.99 -25.61 -22.99
N ARG A 118 -3.55 -24.57 -22.42
CA ARG A 118 -2.80 -23.53 -21.68
C ARG A 118 -2.19 -24.09 -20.39
N LEU A 119 -2.95 -24.90 -19.65
CA LEU A 119 -2.54 -25.55 -18.42
C LEU A 119 -1.76 -26.87 -18.68
N GLN A 120 -1.56 -27.28 -19.94
CA GLN A 120 -0.95 -28.55 -20.31
C GLN A 120 -1.63 -29.75 -19.65
N GLY A 121 -2.95 -29.71 -19.58
CA GLY A 121 -3.78 -30.76 -18.96
C GLY A 121 -3.73 -30.80 -17.45
N LYS A 122 -3.14 -29.82 -16.78
CA LYS A 122 -3.20 -29.68 -15.30
C LYS A 122 -4.60 -29.26 -14.88
N ASP A 123 -5.19 -29.99 -13.96
CA ASP A 123 -6.41 -29.61 -13.27
C ASP A 123 -6.02 -28.79 -12.02
N TYR A 124 -5.93 -27.48 -12.18
CA TYR A 124 -5.42 -26.57 -11.15
C TYR A 124 -6.27 -25.31 -11.05
N ALA A 125 -6.94 -25.13 -9.92
CA ALA A 125 -7.62 -23.89 -9.56
C ALA A 125 -6.65 -22.89 -8.95
N PRO A 126 -6.75 -21.57 -9.27
CA PRO A 126 -5.87 -20.56 -8.69
C PRO A 126 -6.13 -20.39 -7.19
N GLY A 127 -5.10 -19.97 -6.47
CA GLY A 127 -5.24 -19.56 -5.09
C GLY A 127 -5.82 -18.15 -4.95
N CYS A 128 -6.43 -17.88 -3.81
CA CYS A 128 -6.79 -16.54 -3.37
C CYS A 128 -5.97 -16.19 -2.12
N TYR A 129 -5.12 -15.18 -2.23
CA TYR A 129 -4.22 -14.74 -1.15
C TYR A 129 -4.77 -13.52 -0.44
N PRO A 130 -4.39 -13.29 0.82
CA PRO A 130 -4.76 -12.06 1.51
C PRO A 130 -4.29 -10.82 0.73
N PRO A 131 -5.13 -9.79 0.58
CA PRO A 131 -4.72 -8.52 -0.02
C PRO A 131 -3.81 -7.70 0.90
N GLY A 132 -3.31 -6.58 0.35
CA GLY A 132 -2.31 -5.73 0.97
C GLY A 132 -2.57 -5.37 2.43
N ILE A 133 -3.82 -5.04 2.80
CA ILE A 133 -4.15 -4.63 4.17
C ILE A 133 -3.86 -5.74 5.20
N LEU A 134 -4.18 -7.01 4.89
CA LEU A 134 -3.85 -8.11 5.78
C LEU A 134 -2.39 -8.52 5.68
N LEU A 135 -1.82 -8.50 4.47
CA LEU A 135 -0.39 -8.72 4.29
C LEU A 135 0.43 -7.70 5.08
N GLY A 136 0.03 -6.42 5.08
CA GLY A 136 0.63 -5.39 5.91
C GLY A 136 0.62 -5.76 7.40
N CYS A 137 -0.51 -6.26 7.90
CA CYS A 137 -0.67 -6.66 9.30
C CYS A 137 0.22 -7.84 9.72
N THR A 138 0.87 -8.53 8.79
CA THR A 138 1.89 -9.53 9.12
C THR A 138 3.14 -8.90 9.70
N TRP A 139 3.52 -7.70 9.30
CA TRP A 139 4.79 -7.02 9.60
C TRP A 139 6.01 -7.92 9.30
N ASN A 140 5.85 -8.87 8.39
CA ASN A 140 6.84 -9.91 8.10
C ASN A 140 7.22 -9.94 6.61
N PRO A 141 8.39 -9.40 6.23
CA PRO A 141 8.86 -9.38 4.86
C PRO A 141 8.98 -10.77 4.21
N GLU A 142 9.31 -11.81 4.99
CA GLU A 142 9.48 -13.17 4.47
C GLU A 142 8.15 -13.78 4.04
N VAL A 143 7.08 -13.57 4.81
CA VAL A 143 5.72 -14.01 4.44
C VAL A 143 5.26 -13.31 3.18
N ILE A 144 5.52 -12.00 3.06
CA ILE A 144 5.18 -11.24 1.85
C ILE A 144 5.91 -11.78 0.62
N ARG A 145 7.20 -12.13 0.77
CA ARG A 145 7.98 -12.73 -0.31
C ARG A 145 7.41 -14.07 -0.76
N LYS A 146 7.04 -14.96 0.18
CA LYS A 146 6.42 -16.26 -0.13
C LYS A 146 5.10 -16.12 -0.89
N VAL A 147 4.26 -15.16 -0.51
CA VAL A 147 3.04 -14.86 -1.28
C VAL A 147 3.39 -14.38 -2.69
N GLY A 148 4.40 -13.53 -2.83
CA GLY A 148 4.91 -13.11 -4.14
C GLY A 148 5.43 -14.29 -4.98
N GLU A 149 6.13 -15.23 -4.37
CA GLU A 149 6.60 -16.46 -5.01
C GLU A 149 5.44 -17.35 -5.47
N ALA A 150 4.41 -17.51 -4.64
CA ALA A 150 3.20 -18.23 -5.01
C ALA A 150 2.46 -17.59 -6.19
N LEU A 151 2.32 -16.25 -6.19
CA LEU A 151 1.76 -15.50 -7.31
C LEU A 151 2.58 -15.67 -8.59
N GLY A 152 3.91 -15.59 -8.51
CA GLY A 152 4.81 -15.79 -9.65
C GLY A 152 4.73 -17.20 -10.21
N LEU A 153 4.64 -18.20 -9.33
CA LEU A 153 4.42 -19.61 -9.70
C LEU A 153 3.11 -19.78 -10.49
N GLU A 154 2.00 -19.24 -9.97
CA GLU A 154 0.70 -19.31 -10.65
C GLU A 154 0.68 -18.54 -11.97
N CYS A 155 1.34 -17.38 -12.06
CA CYS A 155 1.53 -16.68 -13.32
C CYS A 155 2.17 -17.59 -14.37
N CYS A 156 3.19 -18.37 -14.01
CA CYS A 156 3.80 -19.33 -14.91
C CYS A 156 2.85 -20.47 -15.30
N VAL A 157 2.03 -20.99 -14.35
CA VAL A 157 0.99 -21.99 -14.66
C VAL A 157 0.04 -21.47 -15.73
N TYR A 158 -0.46 -20.25 -15.55
CA TYR A 158 -1.46 -19.65 -16.45
C TYR A 158 -0.89 -18.91 -17.67
N GLY A 159 0.43 -18.84 -17.82
CA GLY A 159 1.07 -18.19 -18.97
C GLY A 159 1.02 -16.65 -18.91
N VAL A 160 1.01 -16.07 -17.71
CA VAL A 160 0.98 -14.64 -17.47
C VAL A 160 2.40 -14.07 -17.38
N HIS A 161 2.64 -12.95 -18.04
CA HIS A 161 3.95 -12.30 -18.14
C HIS A 161 4.07 -11.04 -17.28
N PHE A 162 2.96 -10.27 -17.13
CA PHE A 162 2.84 -9.09 -16.28
C PHE A 162 1.70 -9.31 -15.30
N LEU A 163 2.01 -9.33 -14.02
CA LEU A 163 1.01 -9.32 -12.96
C LEU A 163 0.78 -7.87 -12.50
N LEU A 164 -0.47 -7.40 -12.59
CA LEU A 164 -0.86 -6.01 -12.30
C LEU A 164 -1.04 -5.80 -10.80
N GLY A 165 0.06 -5.82 -10.09
CA GLY A 165 0.21 -5.65 -8.64
C GLY A 165 1.68 -5.65 -8.24
N PRO A 166 1.99 -5.20 -7.00
CA PRO A 166 1.09 -4.81 -5.92
C PRO A 166 0.55 -3.38 -6.03
N ASN A 167 -0.55 -3.11 -5.30
CA ASN A 167 -1.00 -1.75 -5.02
C ASN A 167 -0.25 -1.21 -3.80
N VAL A 168 0.49 -0.11 -3.97
CA VAL A 168 1.29 0.51 -2.91
C VAL A 168 0.78 1.90 -2.51
N ASN A 169 -0.44 2.26 -2.91
CA ASN A 169 -1.06 3.49 -2.45
C ASN A 169 -1.26 3.45 -0.92
N ILE A 170 -1.02 4.60 -0.29
CA ILE A 170 -1.19 4.78 1.15
C ILE A 170 -2.67 4.63 1.54
N LEU A 171 -2.94 3.98 2.67
CA LEU A 171 -4.28 3.86 3.26
C LEU A 171 -4.70 5.21 3.86
N ARG A 172 -5.07 6.15 2.99
CA ARG A 172 -5.33 7.55 3.35
C ARG A 172 -6.64 7.74 4.10
N ASP A 173 -7.71 7.14 3.57
CA ASP A 173 -9.07 7.24 4.13
C ASP A 173 -9.69 5.85 4.26
N PRO A 174 -10.14 5.43 5.43
CA PRO A 174 -10.82 4.14 5.62
C PRO A 174 -12.05 3.90 4.75
N ARG A 175 -12.64 4.93 4.16
CA ARG A 175 -13.81 4.81 3.26
C ARG A 175 -13.43 4.42 1.83
N ASN A 176 -12.16 4.53 1.44
CA ASN A 176 -11.73 4.16 0.09
C ASN A 176 -12.16 2.72 -0.26
N GLY A 177 -12.85 2.55 -1.39
CA GLY A 177 -13.36 1.25 -1.85
C GLY A 177 -12.28 0.22 -2.12
N ARG A 178 -11.08 0.64 -2.55
CA ARG A 178 -9.87 -0.18 -2.77
C ARG A 178 -8.88 -0.13 -1.62
N LEU A 179 -9.31 0.31 -0.44
CA LEU A 179 -8.44 0.37 0.75
C LEU A 179 -7.74 -0.95 1.02
N PHE A 180 -8.46 -2.06 0.85
CA PHE A 180 -7.98 -3.40 1.15
C PHE A 180 -6.74 -3.82 0.35
N GLU A 181 -6.50 -3.22 -0.82
CA GLU A 181 -5.37 -3.58 -1.67
C GLU A 181 -4.02 -3.01 -1.16
N GLY A 182 -4.04 -1.87 -0.46
CA GLY A 182 -2.84 -1.22 0.05
C GLY A 182 -2.35 -1.83 1.36
N TYR A 183 -1.07 -1.61 1.69
CA TYR A 183 -0.41 -2.26 2.83
C TYR A 183 -0.56 -1.50 4.14
N SER A 184 -0.48 -0.18 4.12
CA SER A 184 -0.42 0.62 5.35
C SER A 184 -0.76 2.10 5.13
N GLU A 185 -1.14 2.78 6.22
CA GLU A 185 -1.16 4.24 6.31
C GLU A 185 0.24 4.85 6.48
N ASP A 186 1.24 4.00 6.80
CA ASP A 186 2.61 4.43 7.08
C ASP A 186 3.55 4.10 5.92
N PRO A 187 4.27 5.08 5.35
CA PRO A 187 5.18 4.87 4.23
C PRO A 187 6.38 3.98 4.57
N CYS A 188 6.83 3.89 5.83
CA CYS A 188 7.91 2.99 6.25
C CYS A 188 7.49 1.52 6.12
N VAL A 189 6.25 1.18 6.54
CA VAL A 189 5.71 -0.17 6.40
C VAL A 189 5.58 -0.55 4.92
N VAL A 190 4.98 0.33 4.11
CA VAL A 190 4.85 0.09 2.65
C VAL A 190 6.23 -0.10 2.02
N SER A 191 7.19 0.76 2.34
CA SER A 191 8.55 0.71 1.76
C SER A 191 9.34 -0.53 2.14
N LYS A 192 9.05 -1.15 3.29
CA LYS A 192 9.71 -2.40 3.72
C LYS A 192 9.03 -3.66 3.19
N LEU A 193 7.70 -3.66 3.07
CA LEU A 193 6.95 -4.86 2.71
C LEU A 193 6.71 -5.00 1.20
N ALA A 194 6.31 -3.92 0.53
CA ALA A 194 5.96 -4.01 -0.89
C ALA A 194 7.12 -4.43 -1.82
N PRO A 195 8.39 -4.06 -1.59
CA PRO A 195 9.49 -4.61 -2.38
C PRO A 195 9.60 -6.14 -2.34
N GLU A 196 9.19 -6.78 -1.24
CA GLU A 196 9.34 -8.20 -1.07
C GLU A 196 8.36 -9.01 -1.95
N ILE A 197 7.11 -8.55 -2.10
CA ILE A 197 6.19 -9.21 -3.04
C ILE A 197 6.64 -9.04 -4.49
N VAL A 198 7.21 -7.86 -4.84
CA VAL A 198 7.82 -7.62 -6.16
C VAL A 198 8.94 -8.63 -6.43
N LYS A 199 9.86 -8.82 -5.47
CA LYS A 199 10.96 -9.80 -5.59
C LYS A 199 10.43 -11.22 -5.73
N GLY A 200 9.39 -11.58 -4.95
CA GLY A 200 8.77 -12.91 -5.01
C GLY A 200 8.20 -13.18 -6.41
N ILE A 201 7.34 -12.31 -6.92
CA ILE A 201 6.74 -12.42 -8.26
C ILE A 201 7.84 -12.51 -9.33
N GLN A 202 8.82 -11.60 -9.28
CA GLN A 202 9.88 -11.51 -10.27
C GLN A 202 10.89 -12.67 -10.19
N SER A 203 10.93 -13.43 -9.10
CA SER A 203 11.75 -14.65 -8.98
C SER A 203 11.36 -15.74 -9.99
N TYR A 204 10.14 -15.67 -10.54
CA TYR A 204 9.65 -16.53 -11.62
C TYR A 204 9.77 -15.91 -13.03
N GLY A 205 10.42 -14.74 -13.13
CA GLY A 205 10.56 -14.04 -14.42
C GLY A 205 9.29 -13.37 -14.90
N VAL A 206 8.32 -13.19 -14.01
CA VAL A 206 7.08 -12.43 -14.22
C VAL A 206 7.31 -11.00 -13.80
N SER A 207 6.92 -10.02 -14.61
CA SER A 207 7.02 -8.62 -14.21
C SER A 207 5.92 -8.25 -13.21
N ALA A 208 6.30 -7.86 -12.01
CA ALA A 208 5.37 -7.19 -11.08
C ALA A 208 5.13 -5.76 -11.55
N THR A 209 3.85 -5.35 -11.65
CA THR A 209 3.46 -4.00 -12.08
C THR A 209 2.97 -3.21 -10.89
N VAL A 210 3.84 -2.41 -10.30
CA VAL A 210 3.53 -1.61 -9.10
C VAL A 210 2.53 -0.51 -9.44
N LYS A 211 1.41 -0.39 -8.67
CA LYS A 211 0.29 0.49 -8.97
C LYS A 211 -0.24 1.20 -7.71
N HIS A 212 -1.01 2.26 -7.82
CA HIS A 212 -1.23 3.11 -8.99
C HIS A 212 -0.43 4.40 -8.80
N TYR A 213 0.47 4.74 -9.72
CA TYR A 213 1.40 5.87 -9.60
C TYR A 213 0.79 7.16 -10.16
N ALA A 214 0.34 8.09 -9.29
CA ALA A 214 0.42 8.04 -7.84
C ALA A 214 -0.88 8.57 -7.21
N ALA A 215 -0.99 8.29 -5.90
CA ALA A 215 -2.02 8.86 -5.02
C ALA A 215 -3.48 8.50 -5.35
N ASN A 216 -3.76 7.39 -6.05
CA ASN A 216 -5.12 6.90 -6.27
C ASN A 216 -5.74 6.40 -4.94
N SER A 217 -6.23 7.32 -4.10
CA SER A 217 -6.69 7.03 -2.73
C SER A 217 -8.19 7.18 -2.54
N GLN A 218 -8.97 7.21 -3.61
CA GLN A 218 -10.43 7.18 -3.65
C GLN A 218 -10.95 6.62 -4.96
N GLU A 219 -12.17 6.08 -4.93
CA GLU A 219 -12.85 5.56 -6.12
C GLU A 219 -13.84 6.57 -6.71
N THR A 220 -14.42 7.43 -5.88
CA THR A 220 -15.36 8.46 -6.32
C THR A 220 -14.71 9.37 -7.34
N ASN A 221 -15.25 9.33 -8.57
CA ASN A 221 -14.80 10.12 -9.73
C ASN A 221 -13.29 9.96 -10.05
N ARG A 222 -12.69 8.81 -9.78
CA ARG A 222 -11.23 8.57 -9.88
C ARG A 222 -10.61 8.99 -11.24
N VAL A 223 -11.35 8.86 -12.34
CA VAL A 223 -10.89 9.26 -13.68
C VAL A 223 -10.92 10.79 -13.88
N GLY A 224 -11.83 11.48 -13.21
CA GLY A 224 -12.06 12.93 -13.36
C GLY A 224 -11.42 13.81 -12.30
N ILE A 225 -11.13 13.24 -11.13
CA ILE A 225 -10.69 13.99 -9.95
C ILE A 225 -9.33 14.65 -10.14
N ASP A 226 -9.17 15.86 -9.60
CA ASP A 226 -7.90 16.56 -9.47
C ASP A 226 -7.55 16.68 -7.99
N GLU A 227 -6.45 16.05 -7.60
CA GLU A 227 -5.96 15.96 -6.25
C GLU A 227 -4.92 17.04 -5.99
N THR A 228 -5.26 18.00 -5.14
CA THR A 228 -4.34 19.04 -4.70
C THR A 228 -3.48 18.50 -3.56
N ILE A 229 -2.22 18.17 -3.86
CA ILE A 229 -1.28 17.56 -2.91
C ILE A 229 0.00 18.40 -2.85
N SER A 230 0.45 18.72 -1.64
CA SER A 230 1.74 19.43 -1.49
C SER A 230 2.90 18.55 -1.95
N LYS A 231 3.95 19.16 -2.54
CA LYS A 231 5.17 18.43 -2.90
C LYS A 231 5.73 17.65 -1.70
N ARG A 232 5.71 18.24 -0.51
CA ARG A 232 6.17 17.59 0.71
C ARG A 232 5.39 16.31 1.02
N ALA A 233 4.06 16.35 0.95
CA ALA A 233 3.23 15.17 1.18
C ALA A 233 3.50 14.07 0.12
N LEU A 234 3.67 14.45 -1.15
CA LEU A 234 4.05 13.51 -2.20
C LEU A 234 5.38 12.82 -1.87
N GLU A 235 6.40 13.59 -1.48
CA GLU A 235 7.76 13.07 -1.23
C GLU A 235 7.86 12.22 0.05
N GLU A 236 7.16 12.63 1.15
CA GLU A 236 7.29 11.99 2.45
C GLU A 236 6.27 10.86 2.66
N ILE A 237 5.09 10.91 2.00
CA ILE A 237 3.99 9.98 2.26
C ILE A 237 3.66 9.09 1.04
N TYR A 238 3.43 9.69 -0.15
CA TYR A 238 2.85 8.97 -1.28
C TYR A 238 3.88 8.31 -2.21
N PHE A 239 5.09 8.83 -2.30
CA PHE A 239 6.16 8.29 -3.17
C PHE A 239 7.05 7.21 -2.54
N PRO A 240 7.28 7.14 -1.21
CA PRO A 240 8.27 6.22 -0.65
C PRO A 240 8.05 4.76 -1.02
N GLY A 241 6.81 4.25 -1.01
CA GLY A 241 6.50 2.87 -1.41
C GLY A 241 6.90 2.57 -2.85
N PHE A 242 6.61 3.47 -3.79
CA PHE A 242 7.02 3.34 -5.20
C PHE A 242 8.54 3.40 -5.35
N ARG A 243 9.19 4.35 -4.67
CA ARG A 243 10.65 4.48 -4.67
C ARG A 243 11.33 3.21 -4.16
N ALA A 244 10.80 2.60 -3.11
CA ALA A 244 11.32 1.34 -2.57
C ALA A 244 11.10 0.17 -3.54
N CYS A 245 9.93 0.05 -4.16
CA CYS A 245 9.67 -0.98 -5.16
C CYS A 245 10.61 -0.86 -6.39
N VAL A 246 10.99 0.36 -6.77
CA VAL A 246 11.98 0.58 -7.83
C VAL A 246 13.39 0.20 -7.36
N LYS A 247 13.85 0.77 -6.24
CA LYS A 247 15.26 0.66 -5.81
C LYS A 247 15.59 -0.68 -5.15
N GLU A 248 14.68 -1.20 -4.35
CA GLU A 248 14.90 -2.42 -3.57
C GLU A 248 14.17 -3.62 -4.18
N GLY A 249 12.95 -3.42 -4.71
CA GLY A 249 12.17 -4.44 -5.40
C GLY A 249 12.66 -4.73 -6.83
N GLY A 250 13.24 -3.74 -7.50
CA GLY A 250 13.73 -3.85 -8.88
C GLY A 250 12.60 -4.09 -9.89
N THR A 251 11.40 -3.50 -9.62
CA THR A 251 10.23 -3.69 -10.48
C THR A 251 10.53 -3.36 -11.95
N LYS A 252 9.94 -4.11 -12.88
CA LYS A 252 10.12 -3.93 -14.33
C LYS A 252 9.01 -3.16 -14.99
N SER A 253 7.89 -2.98 -14.28
CA SER A 253 6.78 -2.17 -14.78
C SER A 253 6.08 -1.42 -13.65
N ILE A 254 5.53 -0.25 -14.00
CA ILE A 254 4.71 0.59 -13.13
C ILE A 254 3.44 0.97 -13.89
N MET A 255 2.31 0.98 -13.19
CA MET A 255 1.04 1.47 -13.72
C MET A 255 0.76 2.86 -13.17
N ASN A 256 0.58 3.85 -14.06
CA ASN A 256 0.15 5.17 -13.63
C ASN A 256 -1.34 5.20 -13.25
N ALA A 257 -1.72 6.19 -12.44
CA ALA A 257 -3.05 6.31 -11.88
C ALA A 257 -4.04 7.04 -12.81
N TYR A 258 -5.34 6.90 -12.52
CA TYR A 258 -6.42 7.57 -13.26
C TYR A 258 -6.49 9.07 -13.04
N ASN A 259 -6.18 9.52 -11.83
CA ASN A 259 -6.41 10.87 -11.32
C ASN A 259 -5.47 11.92 -11.92
N ARG A 260 -5.78 13.17 -11.63
CA ARG A 260 -4.83 14.27 -11.78
C ARG A 260 -4.17 14.58 -10.45
N ILE A 261 -2.95 15.06 -10.51
CA ILE A 261 -2.24 15.66 -9.38
C ILE A 261 -1.90 17.09 -9.75
N ASN A 262 -2.41 18.05 -8.97
CA ASN A 262 -2.16 19.49 -9.16
C ASN A 262 -2.43 19.96 -10.61
N GLY A 263 -3.55 19.53 -11.17
CA GLY A 263 -4.04 19.92 -12.49
C GLY A 263 -3.58 19.05 -13.67
N VAL A 264 -2.59 18.15 -13.49
CA VAL A 264 -2.04 17.34 -14.57
C VAL A 264 -2.38 15.85 -14.38
N ARG A 265 -2.88 15.18 -15.43
CA ARG A 265 -3.13 13.73 -15.39
C ARG A 265 -1.85 12.95 -15.11
N CYS A 266 -1.94 11.92 -14.28
CA CYS A 266 -0.78 11.05 -14.01
C CYS A 266 -0.21 10.43 -15.28
N THR A 267 -1.07 10.10 -16.27
CA THR A 267 -0.65 9.55 -17.56
C THR A 267 0.09 10.55 -18.45
N GLU A 268 -0.09 11.86 -18.24
CA GLU A 268 0.43 12.94 -19.11
C GLU A 268 1.54 13.78 -18.43
N SER A 269 1.89 13.45 -17.18
CA SER A 269 2.75 14.28 -16.34
C SER A 269 4.23 13.94 -16.51
N ALA A 270 4.95 14.70 -17.35
CA ALA A 270 6.39 14.56 -17.51
C ALA A 270 7.15 14.79 -16.18
N TRP A 271 6.66 15.69 -15.31
CA TRP A 271 7.23 15.86 -13.98
C TRP A 271 7.15 14.56 -13.16
N LEU A 272 5.97 13.89 -13.15
CA LEU A 272 5.76 12.66 -12.40
C LEU A 272 6.56 11.49 -12.99
N LEU A 273 6.49 11.29 -14.32
CA LEU A 273 7.00 10.11 -15.00
C LEU A 273 8.49 10.23 -15.37
N GLU A 274 8.95 11.37 -15.89
CA GLU A 274 10.32 11.54 -16.33
C GLU A 274 11.23 12.11 -15.22
N GLU A 275 10.78 13.17 -14.49
CA GLU A 275 11.64 13.79 -13.48
C GLU A 275 11.64 12.94 -12.18
N LYS A 276 10.47 12.59 -11.64
CA LYS A 276 10.42 11.87 -10.36
C LYS A 276 10.68 10.38 -10.53
N LEU A 277 9.90 9.69 -11.35
CA LEU A 277 10.01 8.23 -11.46
C LEU A 277 11.35 7.81 -12.08
N ARG A 278 11.72 8.40 -13.23
CA ARG A 278 12.91 7.96 -13.95
C ARG A 278 14.21 8.55 -13.41
N LYS A 279 14.28 9.87 -13.24
CA LYS A 279 15.53 10.51 -12.80
C LYS A 279 15.76 10.35 -11.29
N ASP A 280 14.77 10.66 -10.44
CA ASP A 280 14.99 10.65 -8.98
C ASP A 280 14.96 9.22 -8.40
N PHE A 281 13.99 8.37 -8.84
CA PHE A 281 13.92 6.99 -8.34
C PHE A 281 14.86 6.06 -9.11
N GLY A 282 15.24 6.42 -10.33
CA GLY A 282 16.12 5.61 -11.18
C GLY A 282 15.39 4.46 -11.89
N PHE A 283 14.09 4.62 -12.20
CA PHE A 283 13.29 3.62 -12.87
C PHE A 283 13.66 3.50 -14.35
N ASP A 284 14.07 2.33 -14.77
CA ASP A 284 14.47 1.98 -16.15
C ASP A 284 13.46 1.11 -16.91
N GLY A 285 12.38 0.68 -16.21
CA GLY A 285 11.36 -0.21 -16.76
C GLY A 285 10.28 0.50 -17.57
N MET A 286 9.21 -0.24 -17.87
CA MET A 286 8.04 0.20 -18.63
C MET A 286 6.98 0.85 -17.73
N VAL A 287 6.46 2.00 -18.15
CA VAL A 287 5.25 2.62 -17.57
C VAL A 287 4.05 2.28 -18.43
N MET A 288 3.07 1.58 -17.87
CA MET A 288 1.77 1.37 -18.51
C MET A 288 0.70 2.25 -17.90
N SER A 289 -0.37 2.52 -18.67
CA SER A 289 -1.54 3.19 -18.12
C SER A 289 -2.41 2.22 -17.33
N ASP A 290 -3.18 2.74 -16.37
CA ASP A 290 -4.38 2.06 -15.90
C ASP A 290 -5.42 1.97 -17.03
N TRP A 291 -6.38 1.04 -16.92
CA TRP A 291 -7.31 0.66 -17.99
C TRP A 291 -8.27 1.80 -18.35
N GLY A 292 -8.03 2.42 -19.52
CA GLY A 292 -8.78 3.60 -19.97
C GLY A 292 -8.39 4.92 -19.34
N ALA A 293 -7.24 4.98 -18.66
CA ALA A 293 -6.73 6.24 -18.07
C ALA A 293 -6.17 7.21 -19.13
N VAL A 294 -5.79 6.72 -20.30
CA VAL A 294 -5.30 7.54 -21.41
C VAL A 294 -6.47 8.13 -22.17
N LEU A 295 -6.58 9.47 -22.19
CA LEU A 295 -7.58 10.19 -22.97
C LEU A 295 -7.01 10.81 -24.24
N ASP A 296 -5.71 11.10 -24.28
CA ASP A 296 -4.98 11.62 -25.42
C ASP A 296 -3.67 10.82 -25.54
N PRO A 297 -3.63 9.83 -26.45
CA PRO A 297 -2.48 8.94 -26.58
C PRO A 297 -1.16 9.67 -26.88
N ALA A 298 -1.19 10.74 -27.68
CA ALA A 298 0.00 11.50 -28.03
C ALA A 298 0.55 12.28 -26.81
N LYS A 299 -0.33 12.87 -26.00
CA LYS A 299 0.07 13.57 -24.77
C LYS A 299 0.57 12.59 -23.71
N ALA A 300 -0.08 11.45 -23.54
CA ALA A 300 0.33 10.42 -22.60
C ALA A 300 1.75 9.92 -22.94
N LEU A 301 2.01 9.60 -24.20
CA LEU A 301 3.33 9.17 -24.65
C LEU A 301 4.36 10.30 -24.51
N ALA A 302 4.03 11.54 -24.86
CA ALA A 302 4.91 12.69 -24.65
C ALA A 302 5.23 12.91 -23.16
N GLY A 303 4.28 12.60 -22.26
CA GLY A 303 4.41 12.68 -20.81
C GLY A 303 5.23 11.56 -20.18
N GLY A 304 5.49 10.45 -20.89
CA GLY A 304 6.30 9.34 -20.41
C GLY A 304 5.56 8.05 -20.13
N THR A 305 4.28 7.92 -20.53
CA THR A 305 3.55 6.65 -20.57
C THR A 305 4.01 5.86 -21.80
N ASP A 306 4.50 4.63 -21.60
CA ASP A 306 5.10 3.81 -22.65
C ASP A 306 4.11 2.85 -23.30
N LEU A 307 3.10 2.39 -22.57
CA LEU A 307 2.08 1.46 -23.05
C LEU A 307 0.68 1.90 -22.61
N ALA A 308 -0.17 2.24 -23.56
CA ALA A 308 -1.56 2.61 -23.29
C ALA A 308 -2.45 1.35 -23.26
N MET A 309 -3.15 1.11 -22.15
CA MET A 309 -4.08 0.00 -21.95
C MET A 309 -5.51 0.51 -21.74
N PRO A 310 -6.55 -0.27 -22.05
CA PRO A 310 -6.53 -1.59 -22.70
C PRO A 310 -6.38 -1.51 -24.23
N GLY A 311 -6.14 -2.70 -24.89
CA GLY A 311 -6.31 -2.80 -26.33
C GLY A 311 -7.78 -2.80 -26.76
N PRO A 312 -8.01 -2.55 -28.11
CA PRO A 312 -7.00 -2.42 -29.15
C PRO A 312 -6.28 -1.07 -29.21
N GLY A 313 -6.52 -0.15 -28.26
CA GLY A 313 -5.89 1.16 -28.20
C GLY A 313 -6.17 2.06 -29.43
N GLU A 314 -5.40 3.15 -29.55
CA GLU A 314 -5.51 4.11 -30.65
C GLU A 314 -4.17 4.30 -31.39
N PRO A 315 -3.58 3.27 -32.01
CA PRO A 315 -2.28 3.35 -32.67
C PRO A 315 -2.28 4.38 -33.81
N GLN A 316 -3.43 4.57 -34.49
CA GLN A 316 -3.56 5.56 -35.56
C GLN A 316 -3.37 7.00 -35.04
N ALA A 317 -3.80 7.30 -33.81
CA ALA A 317 -3.60 8.63 -33.21
C ALA A 317 -2.11 8.96 -33.00
N ILE A 318 -1.30 7.97 -32.60
CA ILE A 318 0.17 8.12 -32.48
C ILE A 318 0.80 8.31 -33.85
N TYR A 319 0.42 7.47 -34.84
CA TYR A 319 0.92 7.57 -36.22
C TYR A 319 0.66 8.96 -36.81
N ASP A 320 -0.58 9.44 -36.69
CA ASP A 320 -1.00 10.75 -37.21
C ASP A 320 -0.31 11.90 -36.51
N ALA A 321 -0.13 11.84 -35.18
CA ALA A 321 0.60 12.85 -34.40
C ALA A 321 2.06 12.97 -34.84
N VAL A 322 2.73 11.85 -35.13
CA VAL A 322 4.11 11.86 -35.66
C VAL A 322 4.12 12.47 -37.07
N LYS A 323 3.21 12.06 -37.97
CA LYS A 323 3.12 12.62 -39.31
C LYS A 323 2.81 14.12 -39.34
N ALA A 324 2.03 14.61 -38.38
CA ALA A 324 1.74 16.01 -38.17
C ALA A 324 2.85 16.78 -37.44
N ALA A 325 3.92 16.14 -37.03
CA ALA A 325 5.01 16.69 -36.22
C ALA A 325 4.55 17.31 -34.87
N THR A 326 3.43 16.86 -34.30
CA THR A 326 2.95 17.23 -32.95
C THR A 326 3.52 16.30 -31.87
N LEU A 327 4.02 15.12 -32.26
CA LEU A 327 4.78 14.19 -31.45
C LEU A 327 6.07 13.82 -32.20
N SER A 328 7.21 13.85 -31.52
CA SER A 328 8.48 13.42 -32.15
C SER A 328 8.56 11.90 -32.24
N GLU A 329 9.06 11.36 -33.36
CA GLU A 329 9.30 9.92 -33.51
C GLU A 329 10.29 9.40 -32.46
N GLU A 330 11.25 10.23 -32.03
CA GLU A 330 12.20 9.90 -30.95
C GLU A 330 11.47 9.53 -29.63
N LYS A 331 10.38 10.23 -29.29
CA LYS A 331 9.56 9.89 -28.11
C LYS A 331 8.87 8.53 -28.27
N VAL A 332 8.42 8.20 -29.47
CA VAL A 332 7.85 6.87 -29.77
C VAL A 332 8.93 5.80 -29.67
N ASP A 333 10.13 6.07 -30.18
CA ASP A 333 11.28 5.17 -30.09
C ASP A 333 11.68 4.90 -28.65
N GLN A 334 11.71 5.93 -27.80
CA GLN A 334 11.98 5.79 -26.36
C GLN A 334 10.93 4.90 -25.66
N ALA A 335 9.65 5.09 -25.96
CA ALA A 335 8.60 4.23 -25.41
C ALA A 335 8.73 2.77 -25.91
N CYS A 336 8.97 2.57 -27.20
CA CYS A 336 9.26 1.25 -27.78
C CYS A 336 10.46 0.59 -27.10
N GLU A 337 11.54 1.32 -26.86
CA GLU A 337 12.74 0.80 -26.18
C GLU A 337 12.41 0.25 -24.79
N ARG A 338 11.59 0.99 -24.02
CA ARG A 338 11.19 0.63 -22.66
C ARG A 338 10.26 -0.60 -22.64
N VAL A 339 9.29 -0.65 -23.58
CA VAL A 339 8.42 -1.83 -23.77
C VAL A 339 9.26 -3.06 -24.16
N LEU A 340 10.15 -2.91 -25.13
CA LEU A 340 11.03 -4.00 -25.57
C LEU A 340 12.00 -4.44 -24.48
N THR A 341 12.47 -3.54 -23.62
CA THR A 341 13.33 -3.84 -22.47
C THR A 341 12.59 -4.74 -21.47
N ALA A 342 11.33 -4.43 -21.16
CA ALA A 342 10.50 -5.26 -20.29
C ALA A 342 10.23 -6.64 -20.93
N ILE A 343 9.87 -6.68 -22.22
CA ILE A 343 9.65 -7.93 -22.98
C ILE A 343 10.94 -8.78 -22.99
N LYS A 344 12.09 -8.18 -23.26
CA LYS A 344 13.39 -8.86 -23.26
C LYS A 344 13.68 -9.48 -21.89
N TRP A 345 13.51 -8.71 -20.80
CA TRP A 345 13.76 -9.20 -19.46
C TRP A 345 12.87 -10.41 -19.13
N ILE A 346 11.59 -10.37 -19.47
CA ILE A 346 10.66 -11.49 -19.28
C ILE A 346 11.13 -12.69 -20.10
N THR A 347 11.38 -12.50 -21.40
CA THR A 347 11.80 -13.60 -22.30
C THR A 347 13.07 -14.32 -21.80
N GLU A 348 13.98 -13.60 -21.15
CA GLU A 348 15.24 -14.15 -20.63
C GLU A 348 15.10 -14.82 -19.25
N ASN A 349 14.01 -14.51 -18.47
CA ASN A 349 13.88 -14.94 -17.07
C ASN A 349 12.65 -15.79 -16.78
N TYR A 350 11.68 -15.90 -17.71
CA TYR A 350 10.39 -16.55 -17.47
C TYR A 350 10.53 -18.06 -17.28
N LYS A 351 10.04 -18.56 -16.14
CA LYS A 351 10.25 -19.95 -15.70
C LYS A 351 9.12 -20.91 -16.04
N LYS A 352 8.29 -20.61 -17.04
CA LYS A 352 7.16 -21.47 -17.40
C LYS A 352 7.58 -22.93 -17.66
N GLU A 353 8.65 -23.17 -18.42
CA GLU A 353 9.10 -24.52 -18.73
C GLU A 353 9.53 -25.33 -17.48
N GLU A 354 10.03 -24.66 -16.44
CA GLU A 354 10.36 -25.27 -15.16
C GLU A 354 9.10 -25.63 -14.37
N VAL A 355 8.14 -24.68 -14.30
CA VAL A 355 6.87 -24.82 -13.61
C VAL A 355 5.97 -25.87 -14.28
N ASP A 356 5.99 -25.96 -15.59
CA ASP A 356 5.23 -26.97 -16.34
C ASP A 356 5.64 -28.42 -15.98
N LYS A 357 6.84 -28.64 -15.47
CA LYS A 357 7.33 -29.95 -15.00
C LYS A 357 6.91 -30.29 -13.56
N LEU A 358 6.39 -29.32 -12.80
CA LEU A 358 5.98 -29.56 -11.42
C LEU A 358 4.66 -30.36 -11.38
N PRO A 359 4.55 -31.33 -10.47
CA PRO A 359 3.27 -31.97 -10.16
C PRO A 359 2.27 -30.96 -9.61
N VAL A 360 0.99 -31.13 -9.93
CA VAL A 360 -0.09 -30.25 -9.42
C VAL A 360 -0.11 -30.21 -7.89
N ASP A 361 0.05 -31.35 -7.23
CA ASP A 361 0.07 -31.45 -5.77
C ASP A 361 1.18 -30.60 -5.13
N GLU A 362 2.33 -30.47 -5.80
CA GLU A 362 3.42 -29.64 -5.29
C GLU A 362 3.09 -28.14 -5.46
N ILE A 363 2.43 -27.75 -6.55
CA ILE A 363 1.95 -26.40 -6.76
C ILE A 363 0.91 -26.04 -5.70
N ILE A 364 -0.09 -26.90 -5.51
CA ILE A 364 -1.14 -26.73 -4.49
C ILE A 364 -0.52 -26.56 -3.10
N LYS A 365 0.43 -27.43 -2.75
CA LYS A 365 1.08 -27.39 -1.44
C LYS A 365 1.76 -26.04 -1.20
N GLN A 366 2.57 -25.55 -2.15
CA GLN A 366 3.29 -24.28 -2.00
C GLN A 366 2.34 -23.09 -1.88
N THR A 367 1.27 -23.07 -2.69
CA THR A 367 0.30 -21.98 -2.70
C THR A 367 -0.60 -22.00 -1.47
N ASP A 368 -1.02 -23.18 -0.97
CA ASP A 368 -1.78 -23.33 0.29
C ASP A 368 -0.95 -22.93 1.51
N GLU A 369 0.32 -23.35 1.57
CA GLU A 369 1.21 -22.96 2.66
C GLU A 369 1.41 -21.43 2.71
N ALA A 370 1.62 -20.78 1.57
CA ALA A 370 1.78 -19.33 1.50
C ALA A 370 0.51 -18.58 1.95
N ALA A 371 -0.67 -19.01 1.46
CA ALA A 371 -1.95 -18.39 1.84
C ALA A 371 -2.25 -18.57 3.34
N TYR A 372 -2.01 -19.78 3.87
CA TYR A 372 -2.26 -20.08 5.28
C TYR A 372 -1.31 -19.33 6.22
N GLU A 373 -0.01 -19.30 5.92
CA GLU A 373 0.98 -18.57 6.73
C GLU A 373 0.65 -17.07 6.75
N ALA A 374 0.28 -16.50 5.59
CA ALA A 374 -0.11 -15.10 5.49
C ALA A 374 -1.37 -14.78 6.31
N ALA A 375 -2.40 -15.63 6.26
CA ALA A 375 -3.60 -15.48 7.07
C ALA A 375 -3.29 -15.60 8.58
N CYS A 376 -2.49 -16.59 8.98
CA CYS A 376 -2.09 -16.79 10.37
C CYS A 376 -1.28 -15.63 10.95
N GLU A 377 -0.39 -15.04 10.16
CA GLU A 377 0.44 -13.95 10.65
C GLU A 377 -0.21 -12.58 10.53
N GLY A 378 -1.26 -12.44 9.68
CA GLY A 378 -1.93 -11.18 9.43
C GLY A 378 -3.18 -10.92 10.25
N ILE A 379 -3.96 -11.95 10.63
CA ILE A 379 -5.16 -11.79 11.46
C ILE A 379 -4.81 -11.15 12.80
N VAL A 380 -5.54 -10.08 13.16
CA VAL A 380 -5.26 -9.26 14.36
C VAL A 380 -6.28 -9.54 15.44
N LEU A 381 -5.84 -9.89 16.63
CA LEU A 381 -6.68 -9.95 17.84
C LEU A 381 -6.76 -8.55 18.45
N LEU A 382 -7.94 -7.93 18.39
CA LEU A 382 -8.17 -6.56 18.86
C LEU A 382 -8.67 -6.48 20.31
N LYS A 383 -9.39 -7.51 20.77
CA LYS A 383 -9.92 -7.61 22.11
C LYS A 383 -9.98 -9.06 22.54
N ASN A 384 -9.66 -9.33 23.83
CA ASN A 384 -9.84 -10.64 24.42
C ASN A 384 -10.08 -10.53 25.93
N ASP A 385 -11.32 -10.64 26.36
CA ASP A 385 -11.75 -10.66 27.77
C ASP A 385 -11.57 -12.08 28.36
N ALA A 386 -10.40 -12.69 28.16
CA ALA A 386 -10.07 -14.06 28.57
C ALA A 386 -11.00 -15.13 27.98
N ALA A 387 -11.62 -14.86 26.83
CA ALA A 387 -12.48 -15.85 26.15
C ALA A 387 -11.65 -16.82 25.29
N CYS A 388 -10.73 -16.28 24.50
CA CYS A 388 -9.89 -17.07 23.60
C CYS A 388 -8.50 -17.31 24.23
N PRO A 389 -7.87 -18.50 23.97
CA PRO A 389 -8.41 -19.58 23.16
C PRO A 389 -9.53 -20.36 23.86
N LEU A 390 -10.51 -20.85 23.07
CA LEU A 390 -11.59 -21.71 23.58
C LEU A 390 -11.08 -23.13 23.77
N ALA A 391 -11.62 -23.82 24.79
CA ALA A 391 -11.36 -25.25 24.99
C ALA A 391 -11.98 -26.06 23.82
N LYS A 392 -11.30 -27.16 23.44
CA LYS A 392 -11.83 -28.11 22.44
C LYS A 392 -13.19 -28.63 22.90
N HIS A 393 -14.08 -28.87 21.95
CA HIS A 393 -15.48 -29.29 22.18
C HIS A 393 -16.36 -28.26 22.88
N THR A 394 -15.92 -27.00 23.03
CA THR A 394 -16.84 -25.91 23.41
C THR A 394 -17.98 -25.83 22.39
N LYS A 395 -19.21 -25.72 22.88
CA LYS A 395 -20.39 -25.56 22.00
C LYS A 395 -20.43 -24.15 21.45
N ILE A 396 -20.35 -24.01 20.14
CA ILE A 396 -20.41 -22.72 19.45
C ILE A 396 -21.52 -22.68 18.44
N ALA A 397 -22.05 -21.49 18.17
CA ALA A 397 -22.89 -21.22 17.01
C ALA A 397 -22.16 -20.27 16.06
N LEU A 398 -22.32 -20.49 14.77
CA LEU A 398 -21.78 -19.62 13.71
C LEU A 398 -22.90 -18.73 13.18
N LEU A 399 -22.76 -17.43 13.27
CA LEU A 399 -23.75 -16.44 12.85
C LEU A 399 -23.10 -15.29 12.06
N GLY A 400 -23.93 -14.43 11.50
CA GLY A 400 -23.54 -13.26 10.72
C GLY A 400 -23.44 -13.53 9.22
N SER A 401 -23.23 -12.51 8.45
CA SER A 401 -23.20 -12.58 6.97
C SER A 401 -22.10 -13.50 6.42
N GLY A 402 -21.00 -13.68 7.17
CA GLY A 402 -19.87 -14.53 6.79
C GLY A 402 -19.90 -15.95 7.37
N HIS A 403 -20.98 -16.37 8.05
CA HIS A 403 -21.02 -17.66 8.76
C HIS A 403 -20.92 -18.90 7.87
N ALA A 404 -21.41 -18.80 6.62
CA ALA A 404 -21.33 -19.90 5.66
C ALA A 404 -20.03 -19.85 4.87
N GLN A 405 -19.62 -18.66 4.46
CA GLN A 405 -18.39 -18.42 3.71
C GLN A 405 -17.83 -17.05 4.06
N MET A 406 -16.55 -16.98 4.38
CA MET A 406 -15.85 -15.72 4.58
C MET A 406 -15.60 -15.03 3.24
N LEU A 407 -15.57 -13.71 3.24
CA LEU A 407 -15.13 -12.94 2.10
C LEU A 407 -13.59 -12.98 2.02
N GLU A 408 -13.05 -13.60 1.01
CA GLU A 408 -11.61 -13.88 0.88
C GLU A 408 -10.81 -12.69 0.35
N CYS A 409 -11.39 -11.95 -0.63
CA CYS A 409 -10.79 -10.78 -1.28
C CYS A 409 -11.86 -9.71 -1.55
N GLY A 410 -11.45 -8.58 -2.12
CA GLY A 410 -12.38 -7.55 -2.59
C GLY A 410 -12.90 -7.84 -3.99
N SER A 411 -13.62 -6.90 -4.57
CA SER A 411 -14.17 -6.99 -5.93
C SER A 411 -13.41 -6.10 -6.91
N GLY A 412 -13.72 -6.25 -8.20
CA GLY A 412 -13.08 -5.53 -9.30
C GLY A 412 -11.79 -6.22 -9.74
N SER A 413 -10.76 -5.45 -10.08
CA SER A 413 -9.47 -5.98 -10.55
C SER A 413 -8.76 -6.90 -9.54
N ALA A 414 -9.04 -6.74 -8.25
CA ALA A 414 -8.53 -7.62 -7.18
C ALA A 414 -9.51 -8.74 -6.80
N GLY A 415 -10.59 -8.92 -7.55
CA GLY A 415 -11.55 -10.00 -7.34
C GLY A 415 -11.01 -11.32 -7.88
N ILE A 416 -11.06 -12.38 -7.08
CA ILE A 416 -10.62 -13.72 -7.45
C ILE A 416 -11.77 -14.68 -7.19
N ASP A 417 -12.09 -15.47 -8.19
CA ASP A 417 -12.98 -16.61 -8.06
C ASP A 417 -12.14 -17.89 -8.02
N THR A 418 -12.29 -18.64 -6.94
CA THR A 418 -11.57 -19.89 -6.71
C THR A 418 -12.47 -20.92 -6.04
N SER A 419 -12.33 -22.18 -6.42
CA SER A 419 -12.95 -23.31 -5.72
C SER A 419 -12.15 -23.79 -4.51
N ARG A 420 -11.03 -23.15 -4.18
CA ARG A 420 -10.11 -23.55 -3.09
C ARG A 420 -10.40 -22.87 -1.76
N HIS A 421 -11.61 -22.39 -1.54
CA HIS A 421 -12.02 -21.77 -0.29
C HIS A 421 -12.34 -22.80 0.81
N GLY A 422 -12.09 -22.41 2.05
CA GLY A 422 -12.41 -23.21 3.23
C GLY A 422 -13.90 -23.14 3.60
N ASP A 423 -14.52 -24.29 3.87
CA ASP A 423 -15.84 -24.35 4.50
C ASP A 423 -15.75 -23.94 5.97
N VAL A 424 -16.39 -22.83 6.32
CA VAL A 424 -16.32 -22.26 7.67
C VAL A 424 -16.78 -23.28 8.73
N ALA A 425 -17.92 -23.95 8.50
CA ALA A 425 -18.47 -24.89 9.46
C ALA A 425 -17.56 -26.12 9.63
N ALA A 426 -16.98 -26.63 8.53
CA ALA A 426 -16.06 -27.76 8.58
C ALA A 426 -14.77 -27.41 9.32
N GLU A 427 -14.19 -26.21 9.08
CA GLU A 427 -12.98 -25.77 9.77
C GLU A 427 -13.19 -25.60 11.27
N PHE A 428 -14.31 -25.02 11.68
CA PHE A 428 -14.64 -24.88 13.11
C PHE A 428 -14.99 -26.22 13.76
N ALA A 429 -15.64 -27.15 13.06
CA ALA A 429 -15.97 -28.48 13.56
C ALA A 429 -14.74 -29.36 13.85
N ARG A 430 -13.55 -28.98 13.37
CA ARG A 430 -12.28 -29.64 13.73
C ARG A 430 -11.99 -29.56 15.24
N TYR A 431 -12.48 -28.53 15.89
CA TYR A 431 -12.16 -28.22 17.28
C TYR A 431 -13.37 -28.11 18.19
N PHE A 432 -14.52 -27.70 17.67
CA PHE A 432 -15.69 -27.26 18.42
C PHE A 432 -16.92 -28.06 18.06
N ASP A 433 -17.86 -28.15 18.99
CA ASP A 433 -19.18 -28.69 18.72
C ASP A 433 -20.05 -27.55 18.13
N VAL A 434 -20.21 -27.55 16.81
CA VAL A 434 -21.06 -26.57 16.14
C VAL A 434 -22.53 -26.93 16.34
N VAL A 435 -23.27 -26.06 17.02
CA VAL A 435 -24.66 -26.31 17.46
C VAL A 435 -25.55 -25.08 17.14
N ASP A 436 -26.90 -25.28 17.33
CA ASP A 436 -27.82 -24.17 17.26
C ASP A 436 -27.53 -23.10 18.35
N GLU A 437 -27.83 -21.82 18.06
CA GLU A 437 -27.60 -20.69 18.96
C GLU A 437 -28.13 -20.94 20.39
N ALA A 438 -29.27 -21.60 20.51
CA ALA A 438 -29.88 -21.88 21.82
C ALA A 438 -29.01 -22.73 22.73
N GLN A 439 -28.19 -23.64 22.16
CA GLN A 439 -27.32 -24.57 22.87
C GLN A 439 -25.89 -24.06 23.00
N ALA A 440 -25.55 -23.00 22.28
CA ALA A 440 -24.18 -22.49 22.22
C ALA A 440 -23.78 -21.75 23.49
N GLU A 441 -22.56 -22.00 23.94
CA GLU A 441 -21.86 -21.28 25.02
C GLU A 441 -21.29 -19.93 24.49
N TYR A 442 -20.78 -19.97 23.26
CA TYR A 442 -20.28 -18.82 22.54
C TYR A 442 -20.91 -18.74 21.15
N VAL A 443 -21.08 -17.52 20.66
CA VAL A 443 -21.46 -17.26 19.27
C VAL A 443 -20.26 -16.66 18.57
N VAL A 444 -19.77 -17.31 17.53
CA VAL A 444 -18.80 -16.74 16.61
C VAL A 444 -19.58 -15.98 15.53
N MET A 445 -19.53 -14.66 15.61
CA MET A 445 -20.28 -13.76 14.75
C MET A 445 -19.33 -13.18 13.68
N ILE A 446 -19.50 -13.58 12.43
CA ILE A 446 -18.66 -13.13 11.31
C ILE A 446 -19.42 -12.08 10.51
N GLY A 447 -19.04 -10.81 10.66
CA GLY A 447 -19.63 -9.68 9.92
C GLY A 447 -18.78 -9.32 8.70
N ILE A 448 -19.42 -9.25 7.53
CA ILE A 448 -18.79 -8.92 6.26
C ILE A 448 -18.99 -7.44 5.90
N VAL A 449 -17.92 -6.78 5.45
CA VAL A 449 -17.99 -5.51 4.71
C VAL A 449 -17.06 -5.58 3.51
N PRO A 450 -17.59 -5.64 2.28
CA PRO A 450 -16.80 -5.81 1.09
C PRO A 450 -16.00 -4.53 0.74
N GLY A 451 -14.84 -4.72 0.11
CA GLY A 451 -14.14 -3.68 -0.64
C GLY A 451 -14.58 -3.73 -2.11
N MET A 452 -14.84 -2.57 -2.69
CA MET A 452 -15.40 -2.48 -4.03
C MET A 452 -14.62 -1.47 -4.88
N GLU A 453 -13.95 -1.95 -5.92
CA GLU A 453 -13.42 -1.05 -6.94
C GLU A 453 -14.56 -0.25 -7.61
N GLY A 454 -14.35 1.04 -7.83
CA GLY A 454 -15.33 1.96 -8.38
C GLY A 454 -16.32 2.56 -7.38
N ASN A 455 -16.32 2.13 -6.10
CA ASN A 455 -17.26 2.61 -5.10
C ASN A 455 -16.61 2.80 -3.73
N ASP A 456 -16.62 4.01 -3.21
CA ASP A 456 -16.20 4.32 -1.85
C ASP A 456 -17.31 3.99 -0.83
N ARG A 457 -16.88 3.63 0.38
CA ARG A 457 -17.79 3.39 1.52
C ARG A 457 -18.37 4.71 2.01
N LYS A 458 -19.66 4.72 2.31
CA LYS A 458 -20.35 5.90 2.89
C LYS A 458 -20.13 6.01 4.40
N THR A 459 -19.99 4.88 5.08
CA THR A 459 -19.87 4.76 6.54
C THR A 459 -18.83 3.71 6.90
N LEU A 460 -18.45 3.66 8.15
CA LEU A 460 -17.62 2.60 8.72
C LEU A 460 -18.45 1.53 9.47
N ALA A 461 -19.75 1.49 9.29
CA ALA A 461 -20.62 0.55 9.96
C ALA A 461 -20.54 -0.86 9.34
N LEU A 462 -20.85 -1.88 10.14
CA LEU A 462 -21.24 -3.20 9.65
C LEU A 462 -22.57 -3.11 8.91
N ALA A 463 -22.94 -4.14 8.16
CA ALA A 463 -24.26 -4.25 7.55
C ALA A 463 -25.37 -4.22 8.61
N ASP A 464 -26.52 -3.61 8.27
CA ASP A 464 -27.65 -3.46 9.20
C ASP A 464 -28.14 -4.82 9.74
N GLU A 465 -28.06 -5.86 8.93
CA GLU A 465 -28.43 -7.24 9.29
C GLU A 465 -27.50 -7.77 10.40
N ASP A 466 -26.20 -7.59 10.26
CA ASP A 466 -25.21 -8.00 11.26
C ASP A 466 -25.35 -7.20 12.55
N LEU A 467 -25.60 -5.88 12.45
CA LEU A 467 -25.88 -5.03 13.61
C LEU A 467 -27.13 -5.49 14.36
N ALA A 468 -28.18 -5.88 13.65
CA ALA A 468 -29.41 -6.41 14.26
C ALA A 468 -29.15 -7.73 15.01
N VAL A 469 -28.34 -8.63 14.43
CA VAL A 469 -27.95 -9.88 15.11
C VAL A 469 -27.15 -9.58 16.37
N LEU A 470 -26.15 -8.70 16.32
CA LEU A 470 -25.33 -8.30 17.49
C LEU A 470 -26.19 -7.70 18.60
N LYS A 471 -27.13 -6.80 18.29
CA LYS A 471 -28.06 -6.20 19.25
C LYS A 471 -28.96 -7.25 19.91
N ARG A 472 -29.44 -8.22 19.13
CA ARG A 472 -30.25 -9.34 19.66
C ARG A 472 -29.42 -10.23 20.59
N LEU A 473 -28.18 -10.56 20.21
CA LEU A 473 -27.28 -11.37 21.04
C LEU A 473 -26.92 -10.66 22.36
N ALA A 474 -26.73 -9.34 22.32
CA ALA A 474 -26.51 -8.53 23.53
C ALA A 474 -27.72 -8.58 24.47
N GLN A 475 -28.95 -8.41 23.94
CA GLN A 475 -30.18 -8.52 24.72
C GLN A 475 -30.39 -9.92 25.31
N ALA A 476 -29.96 -10.96 24.61
CA ALA A 476 -30.02 -12.34 25.07
C ALA A 476 -28.88 -12.72 26.04
N GLY A 477 -27.93 -11.84 26.30
CA GLY A 477 -26.76 -12.08 27.17
C GLY A 477 -25.83 -13.18 26.65
N LYS A 478 -25.77 -13.43 25.33
CA LYS A 478 -24.90 -14.41 24.71
C LYS A 478 -23.46 -13.90 24.63
N ASN A 479 -22.49 -14.74 24.99
CA ASN A 479 -21.08 -14.42 24.77
C ASN A 479 -20.75 -14.45 23.27
N VAL A 480 -20.15 -13.40 22.77
CA VAL A 480 -19.82 -13.24 21.33
C VAL A 480 -18.31 -13.16 21.14
N ILE A 481 -17.83 -13.91 20.17
CA ILE A 481 -16.52 -13.71 19.51
C ILE A 481 -16.84 -13.04 18.18
N LEU A 482 -16.50 -11.75 18.08
CA LEU A 482 -16.78 -10.97 16.89
C LEU A 482 -15.62 -11.07 15.90
N VAL A 483 -15.92 -11.36 14.65
CA VAL A 483 -14.98 -11.45 13.54
C VAL A 483 -15.30 -10.36 12.53
N LEU A 484 -14.37 -9.44 12.34
CA LEU A 484 -14.46 -8.36 11.37
C LEU A 484 -13.82 -8.83 10.06
N ASN A 485 -14.62 -9.44 9.19
CA ASN A 485 -14.22 -9.82 7.85
C ASN A 485 -14.53 -8.65 6.88
N THR A 486 -13.69 -7.62 6.93
CA THR A 486 -14.01 -6.30 6.38
C THR A 486 -12.86 -5.72 5.56
N CYS A 487 -13.16 -4.88 4.58
CA CYS A 487 -12.15 -4.26 3.72
C CYS A 487 -11.29 -3.19 4.43
N GLY A 488 -11.60 -2.85 5.68
CA GLY A 488 -10.89 -1.83 6.45
C GLY A 488 -11.53 -1.59 7.82
N PRO A 489 -11.15 -0.54 8.53
CA PRO A 489 -11.67 -0.19 9.85
C PRO A 489 -13.19 -0.10 9.91
N ILE A 490 -13.73 -0.46 11.07
CA ILE A 490 -15.16 -0.44 11.41
C ILE A 490 -15.39 0.45 12.63
N ASP A 491 -16.53 1.14 12.65
CA ASP A 491 -17.00 1.88 13.83
C ASP A 491 -17.44 0.90 14.92
N MET A 492 -16.67 0.88 16.01
CA MET A 492 -16.84 -0.09 17.09
C MET A 492 -17.86 0.34 18.16
N ARG A 493 -18.36 1.57 18.12
CA ARG A 493 -19.16 2.16 19.21
C ARG A 493 -20.48 1.43 19.52
N GLU A 494 -21.12 0.91 18.49
CA GLU A 494 -22.38 0.17 18.64
C GLU A 494 -22.21 -1.35 18.77
N ILE A 495 -21.02 -1.87 18.46
CA ILE A 495 -20.78 -3.31 18.36
C ILE A 495 -19.90 -3.86 19.48
N ASP A 496 -19.04 -3.04 20.10
CA ASP A 496 -18.20 -3.47 21.22
C ASP A 496 -18.96 -3.32 22.55
N THR A 497 -19.89 -4.22 22.79
CA THR A 497 -20.70 -4.31 23.99
C THR A 497 -20.13 -5.33 24.97
N ASP A 498 -20.59 -5.33 26.25
CA ASP A 498 -20.04 -6.17 27.33
C ASP A 498 -20.12 -7.68 27.04
N ASN A 499 -21.02 -8.11 26.17
CA ASN A 499 -21.14 -9.51 25.78
C ASN A 499 -20.17 -9.91 24.64
N VAL A 500 -19.52 -8.95 23.98
CA VAL A 500 -18.45 -9.21 23.00
C VAL A 500 -17.16 -9.47 23.77
N LYS A 501 -16.75 -10.73 23.83
CA LYS A 501 -15.65 -11.23 24.67
C LYS A 501 -14.32 -11.23 23.92
N ALA A 502 -14.33 -11.39 22.62
CA ALA A 502 -13.13 -11.26 21.77
C ALA A 502 -13.50 -10.63 20.43
N VAL A 503 -12.54 -9.93 19.83
CA VAL A 503 -12.68 -9.31 18.51
C VAL A 503 -11.45 -9.66 17.67
N PHE A 504 -11.67 -10.28 16.52
CA PHE A 504 -10.65 -10.54 15.51
C PHE A 504 -10.90 -9.67 14.28
N ALA A 505 -9.90 -8.94 13.82
CA ALA A 505 -9.89 -8.31 12.50
C ALA A 505 -9.19 -9.27 11.53
N THR A 506 -9.96 -9.96 10.72
CA THR A 506 -9.43 -10.83 9.67
C THR A 506 -9.21 -10.05 8.38
N PHE A 507 -9.74 -8.83 8.30
CA PHE A 507 -9.84 -8.14 7.04
C PHE A 507 -10.36 -9.10 5.96
N LEU A 508 -9.66 -9.20 4.81
CA LEU A 508 -9.96 -10.16 3.75
C LEU A 508 -8.85 -11.22 3.76
N PRO A 509 -9.08 -12.42 4.33
CA PRO A 509 -8.00 -13.30 4.73
C PRO A 509 -7.52 -14.30 3.67
N GLY A 510 -8.04 -14.20 2.42
CA GLY A 510 -7.76 -15.18 1.38
C GLY A 510 -8.41 -16.55 1.64
N MET A 511 -8.12 -17.51 0.77
CA MET A 511 -8.74 -18.85 0.78
C MET A 511 -8.51 -19.65 2.08
N ALA A 512 -7.45 -19.36 2.82
CA ALA A 512 -7.12 -20.05 4.06
C ALA A 512 -7.69 -19.37 5.32
N GLY A 513 -8.51 -18.32 5.17
CA GLY A 513 -8.99 -17.49 6.28
C GLY A 513 -9.79 -18.24 7.33
N ALA A 514 -10.74 -19.08 6.92
CA ALA A 514 -11.57 -19.86 7.83
C ALA A 514 -10.73 -20.83 8.68
N LYS A 515 -9.75 -21.49 8.04
CA LYS A 515 -8.82 -22.40 8.71
C LYS A 515 -7.94 -21.66 9.72
N ALA A 516 -7.31 -20.54 9.30
CA ALA A 516 -6.44 -19.76 10.18
C ALA A 516 -7.21 -19.21 11.40
N LEU A 517 -8.42 -18.71 11.19
CA LEU A 517 -9.27 -18.18 12.26
C LEU A 517 -9.69 -19.27 13.25
N SER A 518 -10.14 -20.46 12.77
CA SER A 518 -10.51 -21.57 13.64
C SER A 518 -9.33 -22.08 14.46
N ASP A 519 -8.14 -22.19 13.84
CA ASP A 519 -6.88 -22.58 14.51
C ASP A 519 -6.50 -21.54 15.60
N MET A 520 -6.70 -20.24 15.36
CA MET A 520 -6.48 -19.20 16.37
C MET A 520 -7.46 -19.29 17.53
N ILE A 521 -8.77 -19.39 17.25
CA ILE A 521 -9.78 -19.49 18.32
C ILE A 521 -9.59 -20.73 19.16
N ALA A 522 -9.08 -21.83 18.58
CA ALA A 522 -8.73 -23.06 19.28
C ALA A 522 -7.35 -22.99 20.00
N GLY A 523 -6.53 -21.97 19.77
CA GLY A 523 -5.22 -21.82 20.39
C GLY A 523 -4.09 -22.65 19.74
N GLU A 524 -4.34 -23.26 18.57
CA GLU A 524 -3.31 -23.94 17.79
C GLU A 524 -2.34 -22.94 17.13
N VAL A 525 -2.85 -21.74 16.84
CA VAL A 525 -2.09 -20.58 16.36
C VAL A 525 -2.25 -19.43 17.35
N ASN A 526 -1.15 -18.85 17.77
CA ASN A 526 -1.18 -17.64 18.59
C ASN A 526 -1.27 -16.40 17.69
N PRO A 527 -2.28 -15.53 17.83
CA PRO A 527 -2.37 -14.27 17.07
C PRO A 527 -1.09 -13.43 17.19
N SER A 528 -0.61 -12.91 16.07
CA SER A 528 0.60 -12.08 16.02
C SER A 528 0.51 -10.93 15.04
N GLY A 529 -0.63 -10.77 14.35
CA GLY A 529 -0.91 -9.66 13.47
C GLY A 529 -0.98 -8.34 14.25
N LYS A 530 -0.52 -7.25 13.62
CA LYS A 530 -0.60 -5.88 14.15
C LYS A 530 -1.23 -4.96 13.11
N LEU A 531 -2.10 -4.06 13.53
CA LEU A 531 -2.77 -3.12 12.63
C LEU A 531 -1.75 -2.25 11.88
N THR A 532 -1.96 -2.05 10.60
CA THR A 532 -1.21 -1.12 9.76
C THR A 532 -2.05 0.10 9.35
N ILE A 533 -3.22 0.21 9.93
CA ILE A 533 -4.14 1.33 9.80
C ILE A 533 -4.78 1.63 11.15
N THR A 534 -4.90 2.89 11.50
CA THR A 534 -5.57 3.35 12.70
C THR A 534 -7.08 3.12 12.60
N PHE A 535 -7.70 2.51 13.61
CA PHE A 535 -9.15 2.44 13.74
C PHE A 535 -9.65 3.71 14.44
N PRO A 536 -10.41 4.58 13.77
CA PRO A 536 -10.96 5.77 14.41
C PRO A 536 -12.00 5.42 15.47
N GLU A 537 -12.18 6.26 16.48
CA GLU A 537 -13.30 6.14 17.40
C GLU A 537 -14.61 6.46 16.67
N ARG A 538 -14.58 7.44 15.77
CA ARG A 538 -15.68 7.82 14.89
C ARG A 538 -15.16 8.46 13.61
N ILE A 539 -16.00 8.46 12.58
CA ILE A 539 -15.64 8.96 11.25
C ILE A 539 -15.21 10.43 11.26
N GLU A 540 -15.81 11.25 12.16
CA GLU A 540 -15.51 12.67 12.29
C GLU A 540 -14.10 12.96 12.84
N ASP A 541 -13.46 11.98 13.47
CA ASP A 541 -12.12 12.11 14.03
C ASP A 541 -11.01 11.84 12.98
N MET A 542 -11.38 11.46 11.76
CA MET A 542 -10.40 11.18 10.70
C MET A 542 -9.78 12.46 10.12
N PRO A 543 -8.49 12.46 9.77
CA PRO A 543 -7.81 13.61 9.17
C PRO A 543 -8.46 14.07 7.84
N THR A 544 -9.06 13.14 7.14
CA THR A 544 -9.66 13.31 5.82
C THR A 544 -11.13 13.67 5.84
N TYR A 545 -11.76 13.70 7.03
CA TYR A 545 -13.23 13.87 7.15
C TYR A 545 -13.79 15.06 6.38
N MET A 546 -13.09 16.19 6.41
CA MET A 546 -13.53 17.43 5.74
C MET A 546 -13.24 17.45 4.23
N ASN A 547 -12.35 16.59 3.74
CA ASN A 547 -11.84 16.67 2.38
C ASN A 547 -12.26 15.49 1.50
N PHE A 548 -12.54 14.32 2.09
CA PHE A 548 -12.91 13.12 1.34
C PHE A 548 -14.44 13.05 1.11
N PRO A 549 -14.95 12.72 -0.09
CA PRO A 549 -14.24 12.45 -1.34
C PRO A 549 -14.00 13.68 -2.21
N GLY A 550 -14.11 14.89 -1.68
CA GLY A 550 -14.00 16.15 -2.41
C GLY A 550 -15.35 16.69 -2.89
N ASP A 551 -15.32 17.67 -3.77
CA ASP A 551 -16.48 18.40 -4.30
C ASP A 551 -16.89 17.99 -5.73
N GLY A 552 -16.58 16.77 -6.12
CA GLY A 552 -16.91 16.18 -7.42
C GLY A 552 -15.75 16.13 -8.39
N TYR A 553 -14.99 17.18 -8.57
CA TYR A 553 -13.83 17.24 -9.48
C TYR A 553 -12.51 17.58 -8.77
N HIS A 554 -12.56 18.05 -7.55
CA HIS A 554 -11.39 18.47 -6.79
C HIS A 554 -11.43 17.88 -5.39
N VAL A 555 -10.28 17.41 -4.92
CA VAL A 555 -10.06 17.00 -3.54
C VAL A 555 -8.73 17.57 -3.04
N SER A 556 -8.76 18.19 -1.86
CA SER A 556 -7.53 18.62 -1.18
C SER A 556 -7.04 17.55 -0.22
N TYR A 557 -5.76 17.22 -0.31
CA TYR A 557 -5.07 16.42 0.71
C TYR A 557 -4.59 17.35 1.82
N GLY A 558 -5.59 18.01 2.47
CA GLY A 558 -5.37 19.09 3.43
C GLY A 558 -4.67 18.65 4.71
N GLU A 559 -4.68 17.35 5.02
CA GLU A 559 -3.94 16.75 6.10
C GLU A 559 -2.42 16.75 5.87
N GLY A 560 -1.98 16.91 4.61
CA GLY A 560 -0.57 16.95 4.25
C GLY A 560 0.18 15.68 4.66
N ILE A 561 1.18 15.83 5.53
CA ILE A 561 1.97 14.70 6.06
C ILE A 561 1.29 13.98 7.24
N TYR A 562 0.16 14.50 7.73
CA TYR A 562 -0.53 13.98 8.92
C TYR A 562 -1.55 12.92 8.55
N VAL A 563 -1.11 11.83 7.92
CA VAL A 563 -1.94 10.66 7.60
C VAL A 563 -1.91 9.69 8.77
N GLY A 564 -3.06 9.05 9.06
CA GLY A 564 -3.18 8.00 10.07
C GLY A 564 -2.73 8.45 11.46
N TYR A 565 -1.95 7.60 12.16
CA TYR A 565 -1.51 7.86 13.54
C TYR A 565 -0.78 9.19 13.72
N ARG A 566 -0.08 9.70 12.68
CA ARG A 566 0.59 11.01 12.72
C ARG A 566 -0.38 12.15 13.05
N TYR A 567 -1.61 12.05 12.55
CA TYR A 567 -2.66 13.02 12.85
C TYR A 567 -3.20 12.84 14.26
N TYR A 568 -3.51 11.59 14.67
CA TYR A 568 -4.06 11.31 16.00
C TYR A 568 -3.11 11.76 17.09
N ASP A 569 -1.82 11.48 16.96
CA ASP A 569 -0.78 11.94 17.88
C ASP A 569 -0.72 13.48 17.93
N LYS A 570 -0.69 14.16 16.79
CA LYS A 570 -0.61 15.63 16.70
C LYS A 570 -1.83 16.30 17.30
N LYS A 571 -3.00 15.70 17.10
CA LYS A 571 -4.27 16.20 17.66
C LYS A 571 -4.51 15.76 19.10
N LYS A 572 -3.66 14.85 19.64
CA LYS A 572 -3.85 14.22 20.95
C LYS A 572 -5.22 13.55 21.08
N LEU A 573 -5.67 12.94 19.99
CA LEU A 573 -6.89 12.14 19.92
C LEU A 573 -6.57 10.68 20.19
N ARG A 574 -7.38 10.03 20.97
CA ARG A 574 -7.26 8.57 21.18
C ARG A 574 -8.11 7.86 20.14
N PRO A 575 -7.48 7.06 19.26
CA PRO A 575 -8.25 6.20 18.34
C PRO A 575 -8.85 5.01 19.09
N ARG A 576 -9.77 4.30 18.47
CA ARG A 576 -10.31 3.06 19.02
C ARG A 576 -9.24 1.98 19.15
N TYR A 577 -8.49 1.74 18.07
CA TYR A 577 -7.28 0.94 18.10
C TYR A 577 -6.17 1.68 17.36
N PRO A 578 -5.01 1.85 17.99
CA PRO A 578 -3.91 2.59 17.39
C PRO A 578 -3.21 1.79 16.29
N PHE A 579 -2.49 2.46 15.42
CA PHE A 579 -1.56 1.85 14.48
C PHE A 579 -0.52 0.98 15.22
N GLY A 580 -0.21 -0.18 14.68
CA GLY A 580 0.72 -1.13 15.30
C GLY A 580 0.11 -2.02 16.38
N TYR A 581 -1.15 -1.83 16.76
CA TYR A 581 -1.81 -2.56 17.83
C TYR A 581 -2.22 -3.98 17.41
N GLY A 582 -2.13 -4.91 18.36
CA GLY A 582 -2.64 -6.28 18.26
C GLY A 582 -2.24 -7.07 19.49
N MET A 583 -3.14 -7.92 19.95
CA MET A 583 -2.95 -8.75 21.15
C MET A 583 -2.37 -10.14 20.81
N SER A 584 -1.84 -10.80 21.82
CA SER A 584 -1.32 -12.16 21.74
C SER A 584 -1.86 -12.98 22.92
N TYR A 585 -1.85 -14.31 22.80
CA TYR A 585 -2.14 -15.23 23.92
C TYR A 585 -0.96 -15.40 24.89
N THR A 586 0.17 -14.77 24.59
CA THR A 586 1.33 -14.70 25.46
C THR A 586 1.67 -13.25 25.82
N THR A 587 2.62 -13.06 26.72
CA THR A 587 3.09 -11.74 27.16
C THR A 587 4.56 -11.59 26.86
N PHE A 588 4.98 -10.37 26.59
CA PHE A 588 6.36 -10.04 26.29
C PHE A 588 6.89 -8.96 27.23
N ASP A 589 8.15 -9.10 27.67
CA ASP A 589 8.91 -8.05 28.35
C ASP A 589 9.89 -7.45 27.34
N CYS A 590 9.62 -6.22 26.91
CA CYS A 590 10.40 -5.47 25.94
C CYS A 590 11.18 -4.36 26.63
N LYS A 591 12.45 -4.16 26.25
CA LYS A 591 13.30 -3.11 26.82
C LYS A 591 14.14 -2.43 25.75
N LEU A 592 14.21 -1.13 25.77
CA LEU A 592 15.24 -0.38 25.08
C LEU A 592 16.52 -0.43 25.89
N VAL A 593 17.61 -0.93 25.30
CA VAL A 593 18.91 -1.05 25.96
C VAL A 593 19.70 0.24 25.79
N ASP A 594 19.91 0.63 24.55
CA ASP A 594 20.57 1.89 24.19
C ASP A 594 20.25 2.31 22.74
N ALA A 595 20.63 3.54 22.41
CA ALA A 595 20.70 4.02 21.05
C ALA A 595 21.92 4.95 20.88
N ALA A 596 22.62 4.80 19.75
CA ALA A 596 23.83 5.56 19.48
C ALA A 596 23.99 5.85 17.98
N VAL A 597 24.64 6.95 17.67
CA VAL A 597 25.04 7.31 16.31
C VAL A 597 26.38 6.61 16.01
N ASP A 598 26.43 5.88 14.90
CA ASP A 598 27.61 5.19 14.38
C ASP A 598 27.79 5.53 12.90
N GLY A 599 28.62 6.51 12.60
CA GLY A 599 28.77 7.06 11.24
C GLY A 599 27.46 7.64 10.71
N ASP A 600 26.97 7.16 9.57
CA ASP A 600 25.74 7.61 8.94
C ASP A 600 24.50 6.84 9.41
N THR A 601 24.59 6.12 10.53
CA THR A 601 23.57 5.21 11.01
C THR A 601 23.29 5.41 12.50
N ILE A 602 22.02 5.37 12.89
CA ILE A 602 21.58 5.27 14.28
C ILE A 602 21.38 3.78 14.56
N LYS A 603 22.12 3.25 15.51
CA LYS A 603 21.93 1.88 16.04
C LYS A 603 21.04 1.95 17.27
N VAL A 604 19.99 1.15 17.30
CA VAL A 604 19.05 1.04 18.41
C VAL A 604 19.05 -0.42 18.87
N HIS A 605 19.38 -0.66 20.13
CA HIS A 605 19.40 -2.01 20.71
C HIS A 605 18.20 -2.17 21.64
N THR A 606 17.44 -3.23 21.42
CA THR A 606 16.31 -3.64 22.25
C THR A 606 16.44 -5.09 22.67
N THR A 607 15.76 -5.47 23.74
CA THR A 607 15.58 -6.90 24.10
C THR A 607 14.10 -7.20 24.18
N VAL A 608 13.73 -8.40 23.78
CA VAL A 608 12.37 -8.93 23.90
C VAL A 608 12.41 -10.32 24.47
N GLU A 609 11.59 -10.58 25.50
CA GLU A 609 11.47 -11.86 26.18
C GLU A 609 10.01 -12.30 26.21
N ASN A 610 9.73 -13.53 25.82
CA ASN A 610 8.40 -14.11 25.99
C ASN A 610 8.24 -14.57 27.44
N THR A 611 7.50 -13.82 28.24
CA THR A 611 7.25 -14.10 29.67
C THR A 611 6.02 -14.99 29.90
N GLY A 612 5.29 -15.32 28.86
CA GLY A 612 4.10 -16.17 28.96
C GLY A 612 4.39 -17.66 28.77
N LYS A 613 3.33 -18.44 28.51
CA LYS A 613 3.38 -19.90 28.51
C LYS A 613 3.31 -20.53 27.12
N VAL A 614 2.98 -19.74 26.10
CA VAL A 614 2.87 -20.21 24.71
C VAL A 614 3.85 -19.45 23.81
N ALA A 615 4.31 -20.10 22.76
CA ALA A 615 5.14 -19.43 21.76
C ALA A 615 4.34 -18.30 21.08
N GLY A 616 5.00 -17.23 20.74
CA GLY A 616 4.34 -16.09 20.08
C GLY A 616 5.35 -15.17 19.41
N SER A 617 4.82 -14.20 18.66
CA SER A 617 5.65 -13.18 18.03
C SER A 617 5.21 -11.79 18.50
N GLU A 618 6.19 -10.90 18.68
CA GLU A 618 5.95 -9.47 18.94
C GLU A 618 6.61 -8.63 17.85
N VAL A 619 6.03 -7.47 17.54
CA VAL A 619 6.59 -6.50 16.60
C VAL A 619 7.18 -5.34 17.37
N ILE A 620 8.50 -5.25 17.36
CA ILE A 620 9.22 -4.11 17.94
C ILE A 620 9.23 -2.98 16.89
N GLN A 621 8.76 -1.80 17.30
CA GLN A 621 8.58 -0.63 16.46
C GLN A 621 9.45 0.51 16.97
N ILE A 622 10.30 1.08 16.12
CA ILE A 622 11.17 2.20 16.49
C ILE A 622 10.63 3.47 15.83
N TYR A 623 10.19 4.37 16.69
CA TYR A 623 9.73 5.70 16.31
C TYR A 623 10.79 6.75 16.64
N ILE A 624 10.82 7.81 15.85
CA ILE A 624 11.72 8.95 16.09
C ILE A 624 10.91 10.22 16.15
N HIS A 625 11.15 11.00 17.20
CA HIS A 625 10.63 12.34 17.43
C HIS A 625 11.74 13.37 17.26
N ASP A 626 11.47 14.43 16.51
CA ASP A 626 12.34 15.58 16.35
C ASP A 626 11.70 16.79 17.07
N PRO A 627 12.07 17.06 18.34
CA PRO A 627 11.38 18.07 19.14
C PRO A 627 11.72 19.50 18.74
N TYR A 628 12.79 19.68 17.97
CA TYR A 628 13.33 21.01 17.62
C TYR A 628 13.35 21.30 16.12
N SER A 629 12.59 20.54 15.34
CA SER A 629 12.56 20.71 13.89
C SER A 629 12.15 22.11 13.45
N THR A 630 12.86 22.64 12.45
CA THR A 630 12.50 23.88 11.76
C THR A 630 11.19 23.73 11.00
N LEU A 631 10.97 22.57 10.38
CA LEU A 631 9.73 22.24 9.70
C LEU A 631 8.72 21.61 10.67
N ALA A 632 7.43 21.87 10.46
CA ALA A 632 6.40 21.18 11.21
C ALA A 632 6.48 19.68 10.96
N LYS A 633 6.55 18.85 12.02
CA LYS A 633 6.64 17.39 11.96
C LYS A 633 5.54 16.72 12.77
N PRO A 634 5.23 15.42 12.47
CA PRO A 634 4.48 14.58 13.39
C PRO A 634 5.15 14.49 14.75
N GLU A 635 4.39 14.14 15.78
CA GLU A 635 4.94 13.93 17.14
C GLU A 635 5.96 12.79 17.16
N LYS A 636 5.80 11.80 16.28
CA LYS A 636 6.77 10.75 16.01
C LYS A 636 6.50 10.09 14.67
N GLU A 637 7.52 9.45 14.12
CA GLU A 637 7.45 8.72 12.85
C GLU A 637 8.10 7.36 13.00
N LEU A 638 7.44 6.31 12.50
CA LEU A 638 8.03 4.97 12.42
C LEU A 638 9.21 4.98 11.44
N LYS A 639 10.36 4.51 11.89
CA LYS A 639 11.58 4.44 11.05
C LYS A 639 12.13 3.02 10.90
N ALA A 640 11.80 2.12 11.85
CA ALA A 640 12.18 0.72 11.76
C ALA A 640 11.20 -0.17 12.53
N PHE A 641 11.13 -1.43 12.11
CA PHE A 641 10.40 -2.47 12.84
C PHE A 641 10.99 -3.85 12.57
N GLU A 642 10.72 -4.78 13.50
CA GLU A 642 11.06 -6.19 13.32
C GLU A 642 10.06 -7.07 14.08
N LYS A 643 9.58 -8.13 13.43
CA LYS A 643 8.73 -9.16 14.04
C LYS A 643 9.60 -10.28 14.59
N VAL A 644 9.51 -10.52 15.90
CA VAL A 644 10.38 -11.45 16.62
C VAL A 644 9.56 -12.62 17.17
N LYS A 645 9.83 -13.82 16.68
CA LYS A 645 9.21 -15.06 17.17
C LYS A 645 10.01 -15.66 18.31
N LEU A 646 9.33 -16.01 19.42
CA LEU A 646 9.93 -16.48 20.68
C LEU A 646 9.16 -17.67 21.25
N ALA A 647 9.90 -18.69 21.67
CA ALA A 647 9.39 -19.74 22.53
C ALA A 647 9.12 -19.20 23.96
N PRO A 648 8.32 -19.89 24.81
CA PRO A 648 8.15 -19.49 26.21
C PRO A 648 9.47 -19.39 26.95
N GLY A 649 9.73 -18.27 27.61
CA GLY A 649 10.98 -17.98 28.32
C GLY A 649 12.18 -17.65 27.42
N GLU A 650 12.00 -17.63 26.09
CA GLU A 650 13.06 -17.22 25.17
C GLU A 650 13.22 -15.70 25.17
N LYS A 651 14.47 -15.27 25.15
CA LYS A 651 14.87 -13.86 25.04
C LYS A 651 15.75 -13.66 23.82
N LYS A 652 15.53 -12.58 23.08
CA LYS A 652 16.37 -12.16 21.95
C LYS A 652 16.78 -10.70 22.07
N ASP A 653 17.97 -10.43 21.60
CA ASP A 653 18.46 -9.08 21.36
C ASP A 653 18.12 -8.71 19.91
N VAL A 654 17.59 -7.51 19.71
CA VAL A 654 17.21 -6.96 18.40
C VAL A 654 17.94 -5.66 18.18
N THR A 655 18.64 -5.55 17.08
CA THR A 655 19.39 -4.35 16.70
C THR A 655 18.83 -3.76 15.42
N PHE A 656 18.43 -2.50 15.48
CA PHE A 656 18.01 -1.74 14.33
C PHE A 656 19.13 -0.85 13.84
N ALA A 657 19.24 -0.72 12.51
CA ALA A 657 20.13 0.22 11.84
C ALA A 657 19.29 1.18 11.00
N ILE A 658 19.20 2.42 11.43
CA ILE A 658 18.40 3.47 10.78
C ILE A 658 19.38 4.45 10.14
N ALA A 659 19.33 4.60 8.83
CA ALA A 659 20.20 5.56 8.15
C ALA A 659 19.79 6.99 8.53
N ILE A 660 20.75 7.85 8.86
CA ILE A 660 20.46 9.24 9.26
C ILE A 660 19.65 9.97 8.17
N ARG A 661 19.92 9.69 6.89
CA ARG A 661 19.14 10.26 5.77
C ARG A 661 17.65 9.94 5.82
N ASP A 662 17.23 8.86 6.49
CA ASP A 662 15.82 8.47 6.59
C ASP A 662 15.04 9.34 7.59
N LEU A 663 15.74 10.21 8.34
CA LEU A 663 15.15 11.23 9.21
C LEU A 663 14.84 12.53 8.47
N ALA A 664 15.30 12.64 7.22
CA ALA A 664 15.13 13.85 6.43
C ALA A 664 13.65 14.18 6.18
N SER A 665 13.31 15.45 6.28
CA SER A 665 12.05 16.02 5.79
C SER A 665 12.26 16.73 4.47
N TYR A 666 11.25 16.70 3.61
CA TYR A 666 11.31 17.45 2.35
C TYR A 666 11.00 18.93 2.59
N ASP A 667 11.99 19.77 2.35
CA ASP A 667 11.82 21.22 2.42
C ASP A 667 11.37 21.76 1.05
N MET A 668 10.23 22.46 1.05
CA MET A 668 9.62 22.98 -0.17
C MET A 668 10.35 24.22 -0.72
N ASP A 669 11.03 24.96 0.14
CA ASP A 669 11.78 26.15 -0.27
C ASP A 669 13.17 25.76 -0.81
N LEU A 670 13.79 24.76 -0.21
CA LEU A 670 15.06 24.20 -0.69
C LEU A 670 14.87 23.17 -1.82
N GLU A 671 13.65 22.71 -2.05
CA GLU A 671 13.27 21.64 -2.99
C GLU A 671 14.11 20.35 -2.85
N GLN A 672 14.45 19.99 -1.61
CA GLN A 672 15.26 18.81 -1.30
C GLN A 672 14.93 18.23 0.08
N PHE A 673 15.38 17.00 0.30
CA PHE A 673 15.38 16.39 1.64
C PHE A 673 16.49 16.96 2.50
N ALA A 674 16.16 17.30 3.75
CA ALA A 674 17.07 17.89 4.72
C ALA A 674 16.98 17.16 6.07
N VAL A 675 18.13 16.82 6.63
CA VAL A 675 18.28 16.38 8.03
C VAL A 675 18.82 17.55 8.82
N GLU A 676 18.26 17.80 10.00
CA GLU A 676 18.70 18.86 10.88
C GLU A 676 19.72 18.35 11.90
N GLU A 677 20.71 19.18 12.23
CA GLU A 677 21.53 18.99 13.42
C GLU A 677 20.67 19.17 14.67
N GLY A 678 20.84 18.34 15.69
CA GLY A 678 20.12 18.52 16.95
C GLY A 678 19.82 17.23 17.70
N TYR A 679 18.97 17.36 18.70
CA TYR A 679 18.50 16.25 19.51
C TYR A 679 17.30 15.57 18.89
N TYR A 680 17.34 14.23 18.95
CA TYR A 680 16.25 13.35 18.50
C TYR A 680 15.90 12.37 19.60
N ASP A 681 14.61 12.18 19.84
CA ASP A 681 14.12 11.17 20.77
C ASP A 681 13.83 9.87 20.03
N ILE A 682 14.42 8.79 20.51
CA ILE A 682 14.21 7.43 19.99
C ILE A 682 13.24 6.74 20.92
N LEU A 683 12.07 6.34 20.39
CA LEU A 683 11.04 5.65 21.15
C LEU A 683 10.93 4.20 20.64
N ALA A 684 11.06 3.24 21.54
CA ALA A 684 10.82 1.84 21.25
C ALA A 684 9.45 1.44 21.80
N ALA A 685 8.60 0.86 20.96
CA ALA A 685 7.20 0.62 21.26
C ALA A 685 6.69 -0.70 20.61
N THR A 686 5.51 -1.15 21.05
CA THR A 686 4.77 -2.24 20.41
C THR A 686 3.54 -1.75 19.61
N SER A 687 3.20 -0.48 19.74
CA SER A 687 2.23 0.25 18.89
C SER A 687 2.51 1.75 18.90
N SER A 688 1.71 2.52 18.15
CA SER A 688 1.81 3.98 18.18
C SER A 688 1.22 4.62 19.44
N ALA A 689 0.52 3.88 20.30
CA ALA A 689 -0.02 4.44 21.55
C ALA A 689 1.09 4.81 22.54
N ALA A 690 0.87 5.88 23.29
CA ALA A 690 1.84 6.34 24.29
C ALA A 690 2.06 5.30 25.41
N GLU A 691 1.01 4.57 25.78
CA GLU A 691 1.05 3.50 26.78
C GLU A 691 1.85 2.26 26.34
N ASP A 692 2.07 2.08 25.04
CA ASP A 692 2.81 0.95 24.46
C ASP A 692 4.28 1.27 24.18
N VAL A 693 4.74 2.47 24.55
CA VAL A 693 6.16 2.85 24.51
C VAL A 693 6.85 2.25 25.73
N PHE A 694 7.74 1.29 25.49
CA PHE A 694 8.47 0.60 26.56
C PHE A 694 9.88 1.16 26.84
N GLY A 695 10.33 2.12 26.03
CA GLY A 695 11.62 2.77 26.24
C GLY A 695 11.80 4.02 25.38
N GLU A 696 12.50 5.01 25.96
CA GLU A 696 12.83 6.26 25.30
C GLU A 696 14.27 6.65 25.64
N THR A 697 15.00 7.17 24.66
CA THR A 697 16.33 7.72 24.83
C THR A 697 16.56 8.85 23.85
N ARG A 698 17.45 9.77 24.22
CA ARG A 698 17.77 10.94 23.40
C ARG A 698 19.18 10.81 22.83
N ILE A 699 19.33 11.10 21.55
CA ILE A 699 20.60 11.16 20.85
C ILE A 699 20.81 12.56 20.26
N TYR A 700 22.06 12.90 19.96
CA TYR A 700 22.41 14.12 19.23
C TYR A 700 23.00 13.75 17.87
N LEU A 701 22.48 14.39 16.83
CA LEU A 701 23.00 14.27 15.46
C LEU A 701 23.89 15.48 15.16
N ASP A 702 25.20 15.22 14.95
CA ASP A 702 26.17 16.19 14.45
C ASP A 702 26.26 16.07 12.94
N VAL A 703 25.31 16.68 12.23
CA VAL A 703 25.22 16.65 10.77
C VAL A 703 25.29 18.08 10.23
N LYS A 704 25.76 18.25 9.00
CA LYS A 704 25.70 19.55 8.35
C LYS A 704 24.25 19.85 7.98
N SER A 705 23.55 20.60 8.82
CA SER A 705 22.21 21.09 8.51
C SER A 705 22.27 22.10 7.34
N PRO A 706 21.30 22.06 6.39
CA PRO A 706 21.12 23.12 5.39
C PRO A 706 20.52 24.38 6.05
N TYR A 707 19.97 24.26 7.25
CA TYR A 707 19.39 25.35 8.00
C TYR A 707 20.46 26.00 8.88
N SER A 708 20.62 27.29 8.75
CA SER A 708 21.45 28.11 9.63
C SER A 708 20.57 29.11 10.36
N TYR A 709 21.01 29.56 11.52
CA TYR A 709 20.38 30.70 12.14
C TYR A 709 20.57 31.91 11.23
N SER A 710 19.50 32.70 11.09
CA SER A 710 19.47 33.91 10.27
C SER A 710 18.67 34.99 11.00
N VAL A 711 18.65 36.17 10.43
CA VAL A 711 17.80 37.26 10.95
C VAL A 711 16.31 36.93 10.90
N ASP A 712 15.91 35.88 10.18
CA ASP A 712 14.54 35.37 10.13
C ASP A 712 14.25 34.33 11.22
N THR A 713 15.27 33.93 12.01
CA THR A 713 15.07 33.07 13.17
C THR A 713 14.21 33.80 14.22
N GLN A 714 13.23 33.08 14.79
CA GLN A 714 12.30 33.63 15.76
C GLN A 714 13.01 34.09 17.02
N LEU A 715 12.55 35.22 17.62
CA LEU A 715 13.09 35.74 18.87
C LEU A 715 13.03 34.73 20.01
N LYS A 716 12.02 33.87 20.03
CA LYS A 716 11.93 32.77 20.99
C LYS A 716 13.20 31.91 20.96
N VAL A 717 13.61 31.48 19.81
CA VAL A 717 14.82 30.64 19.62
C VAL A 717 16.08 31.43 20.01
N ILE A 718 16.17 32.68 19.57
CA ILE A 718 17.32 33.53 19.81
C ILE A 718 17.46 33.87 21.30
N CYS A 719 16.36 34.25 21.96
CA CYS A 719 16.41 34.73 23.35
C CYS A 719 16.44 33.59 24.39
N GLU A 720 16.10 32.38 24.03
CA GLU A 720 16.19 31.19 24.90
C GLU A 720 17.55 30.48 24.79
N ASP A 721 18.43 30.94 23.88
CA ASP A 721 19.80 30.44 23.72
C ASP A 721 20.81 31.59 24.00
N ASP A 722 21.64 31.42 25.02
CA ASP A 722 22.59 32.46 25.45
C ASP A 722 23.59 32.83 24.32
N ALA A 723 24.05 31.87 23.55
CA ALA A 723 25.00 32.11 22.46
C ALA A 723 24.36 32.85 21.27
N LEU A 724 23.12 32.49 20.92
CA LEU A 724 22.35 33.18 19.88
C LEU A 724 21.97 34.60 20.31
N LEU A 725 21.61 34.78 21.59
CA LEU A 725 21.28 36.08 22.14
C LEU A 725 22.50 37.00 22.18
N GLU A 726 23.68 36.48 22.56
CA GLU A 726 24.93 37.22 22.54
C GLU A 726 25.32 37.61 21.10
N ALA A 727 25.16 36.70 20.15
CA ALA A 727 25.40 36.97 18.74
C ALA A 727 24.47 38.07 18.20
N ALA A 728 23.18 38.03 18.55
CA ALA A 728 22.20 39.03 18.15
C ALA A 728 22.49 40.39 18.80
N ASP A 729 22.76 40.41 20.11
CA ASP A 729 23.08 41.63 20.85
C ASP A 729 24.37 42.30 20.29
N SER A 730 25.39 41.51 20.01
CA SER A 730 26.67 41.98 19.44
C SER A 730 26.47 42.64 18.07
N ALA A 731 25.77 41.96 17.16
CA ALA A 731 25.49 42.48 15.83
C ALA A 731 24.59 43.74 15.88
N TRP A 732 23.56 43.73 16.77
CA TRP A 732 22.64 44.85 16.94
C TRP A 732 23.33 46.08 17.52
N ALA A 733 24.16 45.90 18.57
CA ALA A 733 24.91 46.95 19.21
C ALA A 733 25.99 47.56 18.29
N ALA A 734 26.55 46.76 17.36
CA ALA A 734 27.54 47.27 16.39
C ALA A 734 26.97 48.37 15.50
N GLU A 735 25.66 48.37 15.26
CA GLU A 735 24.95 49.40 14.51
C GLU A 735 24.53 50.60 15.36
N GLY A 736 24.82 50.55 16.69
CA GLY A 736 24.42 51.56 17.65
C GLY A 736 22.93 51.50 18.01
N TRP A 737 22.30 50.37 17.83
CA TRP A 737 20.86 50.17 18.15
C TRP A 737 20.67 49.70 19.60
N ASP A 738 19.49 50.06 20.16
CA ASP A 738 19.16 49.63 21.53
C ASP A 738 18.84 48.16 21.60
N ILE A 739 19.68 47.37 22.28
CA ILE A 739 19.51 45.94 22.50
C ILE A 739 18.24 45.61 23.31
N GLY A 740 17.72 46.52 24.10
CA GLY A 740 16.46 46.39 24.83
C GLY A 740 15.28 46.13 23.91
N LEU A 741 15.36 46.57 22.64
CA LEU A 741 14.32 46.33 21.65
C LEU A 741 14.10 44.83 21.34
N ILE A 742 15.18 44.04 21.31
CA ILE A 742 15.12 42.58 21.11
C ILE A 742 14.32 41.95 22.25
N ARG A 743 14.69 42.23 23.52
CA ARG A 743 14.06 41.66 24.71
C ARG A 743 12.63 42.11 24.89
N ASN A 744 12.34 43.37 24.62
CA ASN A 744 10.99 43.91 24.66
C ASN A 744 10.07 43.21 23.65
N ASN A 745 10.52 42.99 22.40
CA ASN A 745 9.73 42.29 21.41
C ASN A 745 9.59 40.82 21.77
N TYR A 746 10.61 40.17 22.32
CA TYR A 746 10.50 38.78 22.80
C TYR A 746 9.41 38.64 23.87
N GLN A 747 9.36 39.56 24.82
CA GLN A 747 8.36 39.54 25.91
C GLN A 747 6.91 39.58 25.37
N TYR A 748 6.64 40.36 24.34
CA TYR A 748 5.28 40.57 23.82
C TYR A 748 4.98 39.79 22.54
N SER A 749 5.97 39.38 21.77
CA SER A 749 5.82 38.78 20.47
C SER A 749 7.00 37.83 20.16
N PRO A 750 7.17 36.74 20.91
CA PRO A 750 8.33 35.85 20.81
C PRO A 750 8.43 35.14 19.44
N GLN A 751 7.33 35.13 18.66
CA GLN A 751 7.28 34.56 17.35
C GLN A 751 7.89 35.43 16.23
N LYS A 752 8.13 36.73 16.51
CA LYS A 752 8.77 37.62 15.53
C LYS A 752 10.23 37.23 15.33
N SER A 753 10.75 37.61 14.17
CA SER A 753 12.18 37.50 13.86
C SER A 753 12.93 38.82 14.11
N LEU A 754 14.27 38.78 14.09
CA LEU A 754 15.10 40.01 14.14
C LEU A 754 14.76 40.93 12.96
N ARG A 755 14.49 40.38 11.78
CA ARG A 755 14.06 41.13 10.59
C ARG A 755 12.77 41.91 10.85
N GLU A 756 11.79 41.30 11.47
CA GLU A 756 10.49 41.92 11.75
C GLU A 756 10.60 43.05 12.76
N ILE A 757 11.51 42.93 13.72
CA ILE A 757 11.68 44.01 14.72
C ILE A 757 12.47 45.21 14.21
N LEU A 758 13.18 45.12 13.10
CA LEU A 758 13.83 46.26 12.46
C LEU A 758 12.86 47.41 12.16
N VAL A 759 11.57 47.08 11.91
CA VAL A 759 10.55 48.13 11.61
C VAL A 759 10.29 49.07 12.77
N TYR A 760 10.63 48.67 14.00
CA TYR A 760 10.46 49.50 15.20
C TYR A 760 11.66 50.47 15.45
N LEU A 761 12.70 50.37 14.65
CA LEU A 761 13.79 51.34 14.64
C LEU A 761 13.34 52.64 13.91
N ASP A 762 13.73 53.78 14.41
CA ASP A 762 13.55 55.03 13.69
C ASP A 762 14.18 55.01 12.30
N ALA A 763 13.52 55.61 11.31
CA ALA A 763 13.96 55.51 9.91
C ALA A 763 15.40 56.01 9.70
N HIS A 764 15.86 57.00 10.49
CA HIS A 764 17.23 57.50 10.38
C HIS A 764 18.29 56.52 10.94
N LEU A 765 17.89 55.57 11.81
CA LEU A 765 18.75 54.50 12.34
C LEU A 765 18.74 53.25 11.46
N ARG A 766 17.69 53.07 10.63
CA ARG A 766 17.46 51.89 9.77
C ARG A 766 17.79 52.18 8.32
N THR A 767 19.01 52.62 8.04
CA THR A 767 19.47 52.76 6.64
C THR A 767 19.70 51.39 6.00
N GLU A 768 19.57 51.30 4.66
CA GLU A 768 19.83 50.03 3.93
C GLU A 768 21.22 49.48 4.24
N GLU A 769 22.24 50.34 4.29
CA GLU A 769 23.61 49.97 4.61
C GLU A 769 23.76 49.33 6.00
N LYS A 770 23.18 49.96 7.05
CA LYS A 770 23.17 49.43 8.41
C LYS A 770 22.43 48.09 8.53
N VAL A 771 21.27 47.99 7.89
CA VAL A 771 20.51 46.72 7.87
C VAL A 771 21.32 45.62 7.19
N ALA A 772 21.93 45.90 6.04
CA ALA A 772 22.74 44.89 5.35
C ALA A 772 23.97 44.48 6.18
N HIS A 773 24.61 45.43 6.86
CA HIS A 773 25.76 45.17 7.75
C HIS A 773 25.35 44.32 8.95
N PHE A 774 24.23 44.68 9.59
CA PHE A 774 23.65 43.90 10.70
C PHE A 774 23.37 42.45 10.32
N ILE A 775 22.70 42.25 9.16
CA ILE A 775 22.38 40.90 8.68
C ILE A 775 23.66 40.09 8.49
N ALA A 776 24.64 40.66 7.79
CA ALA A 776 25.93 39.99 7.55
C ALA A 776 26.68 39.66 8.86
N ALA A 777 26.71 40.64 9.83
CA ALA A 777 27.36 40.45 11.12
C ALA A 777 26.66 39.35 11.96
N PHE A 778 25.35 39.37 12.02
CA PHE A 778 24.60 38.35 12.75
C PHE A 778 24.81 36.94 12.14
N GLU A 779 24.65 36.79 10.83
CA GLU A 779 24.83 35.51 10.16
C GLU A 779 26.27 35.00 10.25
N GLU A 780 27.28 35.88 10.29
CA GLU A 780 28.66 35.50 10.57
C GLU A 780 28.84 35.03 12.01
N ASN A 781 28.28 35.74 12.99
CA ASN A 781 28.37 35.40 14.42
C ASN A 781 27.73 34.05 14.74
N VAL A 782 26.65 33.69 14.04
CA VAL A 782 25.93 32.42 14.30
C VAL A 782 26.46 31.23 13.54
N ARG A 783 27.38 31.38 12.58
CA ARG A 783 27.91 30.28 11.74
C ARG A 783 28.49 29.11 12.52
N THR A 784 29.02 29.37 13.69
CA THR A 784 29.68 28.38 14.54
C THR A 784 28.81 27.91 15.67
N ILE A 785 27.61 28.47 15.81
CA ILE A 785 26.67 28.10 16.88
C ILE A 785 25.88 26.89 16.40
N LYS A 786 26.01 25.77 17.09
CA LYS A 786 25.28 24.54 16.80
C LYS A 786 23.81 24.71 17.20
N LYS A 787 22.89 24.24 16.34
CA LYS A 787 21.48 24.12 16.72
C LYS A 787 21.31 23.15 17.88
N LYS A 788 20.60 23.55 18.89
CA LYS A 788 20.29 22.71 20.06
C LYS A 788 19.12 21.75 19.78
#